data_fa8da8f0dc81aa9487258f72a91c0094
#
_entry.id   fa8da8f0dc81aa9487258f72a91c0094
#
_cell.length_a   1.000
_cell.length_b   1.000
_cell.length_c   1.000
_cell.angle_alpha   90.00
_cell.angle_beta   90.00
_cell.angle_gamma   90.00
#
_symmetry.space_group_name_H-M   'P 1'
#
loop_
_entity.id
_entity.type
_entity.pdbx_description
1 polymer ?
#
loop_
_entity_poly.entity_id
_entity_poly.type
_entity_poly.pdbx_seq_one_letter_code
_entity_poly.pdbx_strand_id
1 'polypeptide(L)'
;MTTQFSPRLSEILAYSREEAARLASRSVGPEHLLLGLLRTNDGPVIDLFRQLDVNLSAVKVELESRVRQDEITTPVHATDLTLNEQANNVLRLAVLEARIQRATSIDEQHLLLAILHDMGKNGAKQVLEVNNMTYDDTLNRLFAPKNTNVSNGIGLPDEEEEEYEQTGGGKGASNNQQGTTTTQKKPNSKTPVLDSFGTDLTKAAAEGKLDPCVGREREIQRIIEILGRRKKNNPILIGEPGVGKSAIVEGLAQLIEKRHTSPMLFGKRIYTLDMTGVVAGTKYRGQFEERLKALMKELEANPDVIVFIDEIHTIIGAGSTPGSMDAANIMKPALARGTIQCIGATTLDEYRESIEKDGALERRFQKVQVEPTTAEETLQILHNIKDRYEQHHHVKYTDEALEACVKLTDRYVTDRFMPDKAIDALDETGSKVHLGNAQMPPEIIEKEKELEEVKEKKSQAVKNQNYELAAGYRDRQVVLDKELKELNERWANGESGEQLTVDADQVAEVVSMMTGVPAQRMAEQEGIRLKGMAAELKNNVIAQDAAIDKMVKAIQRNRVGLKEPNHPIGVFMFLGPTGVGKTYLAKKLAEFMFGSSDALIRIDMSEYTESFNTSRLIGAPPGYVGYGEGGQLTERVRRHPYSIVLLDEIEKAHANVFNLLLQVLDEGRMTDGNGRLVDFRNTVIIMTSNAGTRQLKDFGRGVGFGASASTGLMKSDKDKQYARDIVQKALSKQFSPEFLNRLDEIITFDQLDLDAIKRIIDVELKGLYQRIEQIGYHIDLSDEAKEFVATKGYDVQFGARPLKRAIQNYLEDGISDIIVNGDKQPGDTIHITLNEDRLAFC
;
A
#
# COMPACT_ATOMS: atom_id res chain seq x y z
N MET A 1 -16.23 -17.66 3.53
CA MET A 1 -17.65 -17.85 3.83
C MET A 1 -18.36 -16.53 3.66
N THR A 2 -19.30 -16.43 2.74
CA THR A 2 -20.16 -15.25 2.57
C THR A 2 -21.16 -15.22 3.73
N THR A 3 -20.94 -14.37 4.70
CA THR A 3 -21.85 -14.14 5.82
C THR A 3 -23.13 -13.52 5.25
N GLN A 4 -24.25 -14.24 5.31
CA GLN A 4 -25.55 -13.75 4.84
C GLN A 4 -26.25 -12.99 5.97
N PHE A 5 -27.09 -12.01 5.60
CA PHE A 5 -27.96 -11.34 6.56
C PHE A 5 -29.00 -12.34 7.10
N SER A 6 -29.21 -12.30 8.41
CA SER A 6 -30.27 -13.07 9.01
C SER A 6 -31.66 -12.59 8.53
N PRO A 7 -32.70 -13.44 8.56
CA PRO A 7 -34.09 -13.02 8.26
C PRO A 7 -34.52 -11.83 9.11
N ARG A 8 -34.08 -11.81 10.37
CA ARG A 8 -34.38 -10.75 11.32
C ARG A 8 -33.72 -9.42 10.96
N LEU A 9 -32.44 -9.43 10.57
CA LEU A 9 -31.78 -8.22 10.11
C LEU A 9 -32.43 -7.69 8.81
N SER A 10 -32.83 -8.57 7.93
CA SER A 10 -33.57 -8.20 6.70
C SER A 10 -34.91 -7.50 7.00
N GLU A 11 -35.60 -7.94 8.03
CA GLU A 11 -36.84 -7.32 8.53
C GLU A 11 -36.55 -5.93 9.14
N ILE A 12 -35.51 -5.80 9.94
CA ILE A 12 -35.04 -4.50 10.49
C ILE A 12 -34.73 -3.50 9.38
N LEU A 13 -34.09 -3.94 8.31
CA LEU A 13 -33.79 -3.08 7.15
C LEU A 13 -35.06 -2.65 6.41
N ALA A 14 -36.08 -3.50 6.34
CA ALA A 14 -37.37 -3.11 5.80
C ALA A 14 -38.06 -2.07 6.69
N TYR A 15 -38.12 -2.28 8.01
CA TYR A 15 -38.63 -1.29 8.96
C TYR A 15 -37.86 0.03 8.92
N SER A 16 -36.55 0.02 8.72
CA SER A 16 -35.77 1.22 8.59
C SER A 16 -36.16 2.08 7.38
N ARG A 17 -36.53 1.42 6.27
CA ARG A 17 -37.05 2.12 5.08
C ARG A 17 -38.44 2.69 5.32
N GLU A 18 -39.30 1.94 6.02
CA GLU A 18 -40.64 2.42 6.38
C GLU A 18 -40.56 3.62 7.33
N GLU A 19 -39.66 3.60 8.32
CA GLU A 19 -39.45 4.72 9.24
C GLU A 19 -38.87 5.95 8.50
N ALA A 20 -37.96 5.75 7.55
CA ALA A 20 -37.43 6.81 6.71
C ALA A 20 -38.53 7.43 5.82
N ALA A 21 -39.40 6.61 5.25
CA ALA A 21 -40.56 7.10 4.50
C ALA A 21 -41.56 7.85 5.40
N ARG A 22 -41.82 7.34 6.62
CA ARG A 22 -42.70 8.00 7.61
C ARG A 22 -42.19 9.38 8.03
N LEU A 23 -40.87 9.51 8.13
CA LEU A 23 -40.20 10.76 8.52
C LEU A 23 -39.87 11.68 7.31
N ALA A 24 -40.34 11.33 6.11
CA ALA A 24 -40.13 12.05 4.86
C ALA A 24 -38.63 12.32 4.54
N SER A 25 -37.77 11.38 4.86
CA SER A 25 -36.33 11.48 4.61
C SER A 25 -35.99 11.07 3.17
N ARG A 26 -34.93 11.67 2.58
CA ARG A 26 -34.47 11.38 1.21
C ARG A 26 -33.74 10.04 1.07
N SER A 27 -33.18 9.54 2.18
CA SER A 27 -32.39 8.32 2.22
C SER A 27 -32.44 7.70 3.62
N VAL A 28 -32.09 6.44 3.73
CA VAL A 28 -32.00 5.72 5.01
C VAL A 28 -30.63 5.99 5.63
N GLY A 29 -30.58 6.65 6.78
CA GLY A 29 -29.39 6.88 7.58
C GLY A 29 -29.25 5.94 8.78
N PRO A 30 -28.16 6.05 9.57
CA PRO A 30 -27.96 5.25 10.79
C PRO A 30 -29.08 5.42 11.83
N GLU A 31 -29.68 6.60 11.92
CA GLU A 31 -30.81 6.88 12.79
C GLU A 31 -32.03 6.04 12.43
N HIS A 32 -32.27 5.88 11.14
CA HIS A 32 -33.37 5.04 10.65
C HIS A 32 -33.09 3.54 10.89
N LEU A 33 -31.82 3.12 10.80
CA LEU A 33 -31.42 1.74 11.14
C LEU A 33 -31.72 1.44 12.62
N LEU A 34 -31.41 2.37 13.51
CA LEU A 34 -31.72 2.22 14.93
C LEU A 34 -33.23 2.29 15.19
N LEU A 35 -33.97 3.16 14.52
CA LEU A 35 -35.45 3.19 14.61
C LEU A 35 -36.07 1.89 14.13
N GLY A 36 -35.58 1.31 13.04
CA GLY A 36 -36.03 0.01 12.54
C GLY A 36 -35.77 -1.12 13.55
N LEU A 37 -34.63 -1.09 14.22
CA LEU A 37 -34.26 -2.03 15.26
C LEU A 37 -35.20 -1.89 16.49
N LEU A 38 -35.47 -0.68 16.93
CA LEU A 38 -36.37 -0.42 18.06
C LEU A 38 -37.81 -0.82 17.77
N ARG A 39 -38.19 -0.92 16.52
CA ARG A 39 -39.55 -1.31 16.12
C ARG A 39 -39.82 -2.81 16.29
N THR A 40 -38.82 -3.66 16.36
CA THR A 40 -38.98 -5.11 16.53
C THR A 40 -39.57 -5.50 17.87
N ASN A 41 -39.47 -4.65 18.90
CA ASN A 41 -40.00 -4.81 20.26
C ASN A 41 -39.57 -6.08 21.03
N ASP A 42 -38.81 -6.97 20.43
CA ASP A 42 -38.28 -8.21 21.00
C ASP A 42 -36.84 -8.46 20.57
N GLY A 43 -36.21 -9.45 21.21
CA GLY A 43 -34.84 -9.90 20.84
C GLY A 43 -33.74 -9.45 21.74
N PRO A 44 -32.52 -10.00 21.51
CA PRO A 44 -31.38 -9.81 22.41
C PRO A 44 -31.01 -8.35 22.63
N VAL A 45 -31.15 -7.51 21.59
CA VAL A 45 -30.85 -6.08 21.66
C VAL A 45 -31.92 -5.35 22.49
N ILE A 46 -33.20 -5.64 22.30
CA ILE A 46 -34.26 -5.02 23.09
C ILE A 46 -34.23 -5.50 24.56
N ASP A 47 -33.85 -6.74 24.80
CA ASP A 47 -33.65 -7.26 26.15
C ASP A 47 -32.47 -6.58 26.84
N LEU A 48 -31.38 -6.25 26.09
CA LEU A 48 -30.27 -5.46 26.59
C LEU A 48 -30.71 -4.02 26.97
N PHE A 49 -31.51 -3.36 26.14
CA PHE A 49 -32.08 -2.04 26.46
C PHE A 49 -32.91 -2.06 27.75
N ARG A 50 -33.71 -3.11 27.92
CA ARG A 50 -34.51 -3.31 29.17
C ARG A 50 -33.62 -3.56 30.39
N GLN A 51 -32.53 -4.34 30.25
CA GLN A 51 -31.58 -4.61 31.35
C GLN A 51 -30.81 -3.35 31.77
N LEU A 52 -30.58 -2.43 30.85
CA LEU A 52 -29.93 -1.16 31.11
C LEU A 52 -30.88 -0.04 31.56
N ASP A 53 -32.19 -0.37 31.75
CA ASP A 53 -33.24 0.57 32.10
C ASP A 53 -33.36 1.76 31.15
N VAL A 54 -33.02 1.55 29.85
CA VAL A 54 -33.08 2.58 28.82
C VAL A 54 -34.53 2.81 28.39
N ASN A 55 -35.00 4.04 28.46
CA ASN A 55 -36.34 4.41 28.02
C ASN A 55 -36.42 4.44 26.49
N LEU A 56 -36.91 3.34 25.89
CA LEU A 56 -37.04 3.17 24.45
C LEU A 56 -37.87 4.27 23.78
N SER A 57 -38.93 4.76 24.49
CA SER A 57 -39.78 5.83 23.98
C SER A 57 -39.04 7.16 23.91
N ALA A 58 -38.18 7.47 24.89
CA ALA A 58 -37.35 8.68 24.89
C ALA A 58 -36.30 8.63 23.78
N VAL A 59 -35.61 7.49 23.61
CA VAL A 59 -34.64 7.25 22.52
C VAL A 59 -35.29 7.44 21.16
N LYS A 60 -36.50 6.91 20.97
CA LYS A 60 -37.28 7.04 19.72
C LYS A 60 -37.59 8.51 19.42
N VAL A 61 -38.10 9.27 20.40
CA VAL A 61 -38.44 10.70 20.23
C VAL A 61 -37.22 11.51 19.91
N GLU A 62 -36.08 11.24 20.54
CA GLU A 62 -34.83 11.93 20.30
C GLU A 62 -34.29 11.66 18.90
N LEU A 63 -34.31 10.40 18.44
CA LEU A 63 -33.93 10.04 17.07
C LEU A 63 -34.84 10.72 16.04
N GLU A 64 -36.15 10.72 16.25
CA GLU A 64 -37.10 11.39 15.36
C GLU A 64 -36.87 12.91 15.30
N SER A 65 -36.50 13.55 16.41
CA SER A 65 -36.20 14.98 16.44
C SER A 65 -34.97 15.36 15.62
N ARG A 66 -33.97 14.48 15.57
CA ARG A 66 -32.75 14.71 14.81
C ARG A 66 -32.92 14.53 13.30
N VAL A 67 -33.86 13.68 12.91
CA VAL A 67 -34.12 13.35 11.50
C VAL A 67 -35.08 14.36 10.84
N ARG A 68 -35.96 15.03 11.58
CA ARG A 68 -36.99 15.94 11.07
C ARG A 68 -36.49 17.28 10.49
N GLN A 69 -35.20 17.46 10.26
CA GLN A 69 -34.63 18.76 9.79
C GLN A 69 -34.84 19.05 8.28
N ASP A 70 -35.31 18.10 7.48
CA ASP A 70 -35.55 18.31 6.05
C ASP A 70 -37.04 18.26 5.71
N GLU A 71 -37.69 19.40 5.53
CA GLU A 71 -39.06 19.48 5.01
C GLU A 71 -39.13 19.06 3.54
N ILE A 72 -39.51 17.79 3.30
CA ILE A 72 -39.88 17.33 1.96
C ILE A 72 -41.41 17.26 1.86
N THR A 73 -41.97 17.98 0.90
CA THR A 73 -43.44 18.08 0.67
C THR A 73 -44.02 16.98 -0.22
N THR A 74 -43.20 16.05 -0.71
CA THR A 74 -43.68 14.95 -1.58
C THR A 74 -43.60 13.59 -0.87
N PRO A 75 -44.67 12.77 -0.90
CA PRO A 75 -44.64 11.43 -0.33
C PRO A 75 -43.66 10.52 -1.12
N VAL A 76 -42.68 9.95 -0.44
CA VAL A 76 -41.72 9.01 -1.00
C VAL A 76 -42.13 7.59 -0.61
N HIS A 77 -42.17 6.68 -1.59
CA HIS A 77 -42.47 5.27 -1.30
C HIS A 77 -41.25 4.61 -0.64
N ALA A 78 -41.48 3.78 0.37
CA ALA A 78 -40.44 3.09 1.14
C ALA A 78 -39.50 2.20 0.26
N THR A 79 -40.04 1.70 -0.87
CA THR A 79 -39.29 0.87 -1.84
C THR A 79 -38.25 1.64 -2.61
N ASP A 80 -38.37 2.97 -2.75
CA ASP A 80 -37.55 3.79 -3.59
C ASP A 80 -36.39 4.46 -2.81
N LEU A 81 -36.38 4.26 -1.49
CA LEU A 81 -35.36 4.85 -0.60
C LEU A 81 -34.09 4.02 -0.58
N THR A 82 -32.99 4.66 -0.96
CA THR A 82 -31.63 4.09 -0.91
C THR A 82 -30.95 4.38 0.42
N LEU A 83 -30.02 3.52 0.81
CA LEU A 83 -29.16 3.75 1.97
C LEU A 83 -28.17 4.89 1.67
N ASN A 84 -27.98 5.80 2.61
CA ASN A 84 -26.93 6.81 2.49
C ASN A 84 -25.53 6.20 2.74
N GLU A 85 -24.48 6.96 2.50
CA GLU A 85 -23.09 6.50 2.66
C GLU A 85 -22.78 6.05 4.09
N GLN A 86 -23.29 6.76 5.09
CA GLN A 86 -23.11 6.42 6.51
C GLN A 86 -23.79 5.11 6.90
N ALA A 87 -25.04 4.90 6.47
CA ALA A 87 -25.75 3.64 6.71
C ALA A 87 -25.06 2.45 6.00
N ASN A 88 -24.55 2.66 4.78
CA ASN A 88 -23.75 1.66 4.10
C ASN A 88 -22.45 1.31 4.86
N ASN A 89 -21.77 2.30 5.43
CA ASN A 89 -20.59 2.08 6.26
C ASN A 89 -20.92 1.29 7.54
N VAL A 90 -22.03 1.64 8.22
CA VAL A 90 -22.50 0.88 9.38
C VAL A 90 -22.79 -0.58 9.02
N LEU A 91 -23.42 -0.85 7.87
CA LEU A 91 -23.66 -2.24 7.44
C LEU A 91 -22.35 -2.99 7.11
N ARG A 92 -21.34 -2.31 6.53
CA ARG A 92 -20.02 -2.92 6.34
C ARG A 92 -19.34 -3.23 7.68
N LEU A 93 -19.44 -2.34 8.66
CA LEU A 93 -18.96 -2.60 10.01
C LEU A 93 -19.69 -3.77 10.66
N ALA A 94 -21.02 -3.92 10.47
CA ALA A 94 -21.78 -5.06 10.97
C ALA A 94 -21.30 -6.41 10.41
N VAL A 95 -20.87 -6.42 9.13
CA VAL A 95 -20.20 -7.60 8.52
C VAL A 95 -18.87 -7.91 9.22
N LEU A 96 -18.08 -6.88 9.55
CA LEU A 96 -16.79 -7.04 10.24
C LEU A 96 -17.02 -7.53 11.68
N GLU A 97 -17.99 -6.97 12.40
CA GLU A 97 -18.35 -7.41 13.76
C GLU A 97 -18.77 -8.87 13.79
N ALA A 98 -19.60 -9.30 12.84
CA ALA A 98 -20.01 -10.71 12.73
C ALA A 98 -18.81 -11.64 12.48
N ARG A 99 -17.80 -11.20 11.70
CA ARG A 99 -16.57 -11.98 11.48
C ARG A 99 -15.70 -12.05 12.74
N ILE A 100 -15.54 -10.95 13.46
CA ILE A 100 -14.80 -10.91 14.73
C ILE A 100 -15.43 -11.87 15.74
N GLN A 101 -16.75 -11.90 15.81
CA GLN A 101 -17.51 -12.78 16.70
C GLN A 101 -17.64 -14.22 16.17
N ARG A 102 -17.07 -14.54 15.01
CA ARG A 102 -17.17 -15.84 14.31
C ARG A 102 -18.61 -16.32 14.12
N ALA A 103 -19.52 -15.38 13.91
CA ALA A 103 -20.93 -15.68 13.69
C ALA A 103 -21.16 -16.23 12.27
N THR A 104 -22.13 -17.13 12.12
CA THR A 104 -22.53 -17.72 10.84
C THR A 104 -23.45 -16.82 10.02
N SER A 105 -24.16 -15.89 10.69
CA SER A 105 -25.05 -14.89 10.09
C SER A 105 -24.87 -13.53 10.73
N ILE A 106 -25.25 -12.47 10.00
CA ILE A 106 -25.21 -11.10 10.51
C ILE A 106 -26.57 -10.81 11.14
N ASP A 107 -26.60 -10.62 12.46
CA ASP A 107 -27.81 -10.38 13.25
C ASP A 107 -27.89 -8.94 13.79
N GLU A 108 -29.03 -8.61 14.44
CA GLU A 108 -29.30 -7.31 15.06
C GLU A 108 -28.22 -6.86 16.07
N GLN A 109 -27.59 -7.80 16.76
CA GLN A 109 -26.54 -7.56 17.73
C GLN A 109 -25.30 -6.95 17.04
N HIS A 110 -24.94 -7.48 15.88
CA HIS A 110 -23.82 -6.96 15.07
C HIS A 110 -24.15 -5.58 14.48
N LEU A 111 -25.43 -5.32 14.15
CA LEU A 111 -25.87 -4.00 13.70
C LEU A 111 -25.74 -2.97 14.83
N LEU A 112 -26.17 -3.29 16.05
CA LEU A 112 -26.04 -2.38 17.19
C LEU A 112 -24.57 -2.07 17.51
N LEU A 113 -23.70 -3.09 17.53
CA LEU A 113 -22.27 -2.90 17.72
C LEU A 113 -21.66 -2.02 16.62
N ALA A 114 -22.07 -2.22 15.38
CA ALA A 114 -21.58 -1.42 14.25
C ALA A 114 -21.99 0.05 14.36
N ILE A 115 -23.21 0.35 14.82
CA ILE A 115 -23.66 1.72 15.08
C ILE A 115 -22.79 2.38 16.16
N LEU A 116 -22.46 1.65 17.22
CA LEU A 116 -21.61 2.12 18.32
C LEU A 116 -20.13 2.25 17.92
N HIS A 117 -19.65 1.39 17.01
CA HIS A 117 -18.25 1.38 16.54
C HIS A 117 -17.96 2.48 15.51
N ASP A 118 -18.98 2.97 14.80
CA ASP A 118 -18.79 3.96 13.74
C ASP A 118 -18.06 5.22 14.23
N MET A 119 -16.96 5.58 13.55
CA MET A 119 -16.12 6.75 13.87
C MET A 119 -16.64 8.05 13.24
N GLY A 120 -17.69 7.98 12.41
CA GLY A 120 -18.30 9.12 11.73
C GLY A 120 -19.20 9.98 12.64
N LYS A 121 -19.70 11.09 12.08
CA LYS A 121 -20.76 11.88 12.73
C LYS A 121 -22.08 11.11 12.68
N ASN A 122 -22.26 10.17 13.58
CA ASN A 122 -23.42 9.26 13.65
C ASN A 122 -24.36 9.71 14.77
N GLY A 123 -25.54 10.23 14.38
CA GLY A 123 -26.55 10.68 15.33
C GLY A 123 -27.15 9.56 16.17
N ALA A 124 -27.28 8.36 15.63
CA ALA A 124 -27.73 7.18 16.36
C ALA A 124 -26.74 6.79 17.48
N LYS A 125 -25.44 6.81 17.20
CA LYS A 125 -24.39 6.58 18.20
C LYS A 125 -24.46 7.57 19.36
N GLN A 126 -24.58 8.86 19.03
CA GLN A 126 -24.68 9.90 20.06
C GLN A 126 -25.87 9.72 21.00
N VAL A 127 -27.04 9.30 20.46
CA VAL A 127 -28.21 9.02 21.28
C VAL A 127 -27.98 7.83 22.19
N LEU A 128 -27.30 6.78 21.71
CA LEU A 128 -26.95 5.61 22.52
C LEU A 128 -25.95 5.95 23.62
N GLU A 129 -24.92 6.75 23.32
CA GLU A 129 -23.92 7.19 24.29
C GLU A 129 -24.51 8.08 25.39
N VAL A 130 -25.44 8.98 25.07
CA VAL A 130 -26.17 9.77 26.06
C VAL A 130 -26.97 8.90 27.03
N ASN A 131 -27.43 7.72 26.57
CA ASN A 131 -28.12 6.73 27.40
C ASN A 131 -27.17 5.70 28.02
N ASN A 132 -25.85 6.07 28.20
CA ASN A 132 -24.81 5.24 28.81
C ASN A 132 -24.54 3.89 28.11
N MET A 133 -24.85 3.78 26.82
CA MET A 133 -24.51 2.61 26.03
C MET A 133 -23.20 2.84 25.28
N THR A 134 -22.14 2.18 25.75
CA THR A 134 -20.84 2.18 25.09
C THR A 134 -20.60 0.90 24.33
N TYR A 135 -19.72 0.93 23.34
CA TYR A 135 -19.37 -0.25 22.54
C TYR A 135 -18.91 -1.42 23.42
N ASP A 136 -17.97 -1.17 24.34
CA ASP A 136 -17.38 -2.21 25.20
C ASP A 136 -18.40 -2.85 26.15
N ASP A 137 -19.26 -2.04 26.79
CA ASP A 137 -20.30 -2.55 27.68
C ASP A 137 -21.33 -3.38 26.92
N THR A 138 -21.72 -2.92 25.73
CA THR A 138 -22.67 -3.61 24.85
C THR A 138 -22.09 -4.94 24.36
N LEU A 139 -20.82 -4.94 23.92
CA LEU A 139 -20.11 -6.14 23.49
C LEU A 139 -20.03 -7.19 24.59
N ASN A 140 -19.59 -6.79 25.78
CA ASN A 140 -19.46 -7.68 26.94
C ASN A 140 -20.80 -8.30 27.37
N ARG A 141 -21.90 -7.56 27.29
CA ARG A 141 -23.23 -8.04 27.69
C ARG A 141 -23.89 -8.93 26.66
N LEU A 142 -23.69 -8.68 25.38
CA LEU A 142 -24.28 -9.47 24.30
C LEU A 142 -23.52 -10.78 24.04
N PHE A 143 -22.21 -10.81 24.26
CA PHE A 143 -21.33 -11.92 23.85
C PHE A 143 -20.54 -12.53 25.02
N ALA A 144 -20.77 -12.12 26.29
CA ALA A 144 -20.17 -12.79 27.45
C ALA A 144 -20.71 -14.24 27.54
N PRO A 145 -19.84 -15.23 27.81
CA PRO A 145 -20.30 -16.61 28.00
C PRO A 145 -21.26 -16.66 29.21
N LYS A 146 -22.47 -17.11 28.97
CA LYS A 146 -23.49 -17.31 30.01
C LYS A 146 -23.01 -18.45 30.93
N ASN A 147 -22.29 -18.14 31.99
CA ASN A 147 -22.17 -19.03 33.14
C ASN A 147 -23.40 -18.85 34.01
N THR A 148 -24.27 -19.82 33.93
CA THR A 148 -25.39 -20.01 34.88
C THR A 148 -24.82 -20.41 36.25
N ASN A 149 -24.93 -19.56 37.26
CA ASN A 149 -25.56 -19.84 38.54
C ASN A 149 -25.26 -18.77 39.60
N VAL A 150 -26.33 -18.12 39.98
CA VAL A 150 -26.88 -17.91 41.34
C VAL A 150 -26.13 -16.99 42.27
N SER A 151 -26.75 -15.86 42.44
CA SER A 151 -27.12 -15.13 43.65
C SER A 151 -26.10 -14.76 44.69
N ASN A 152 -26.25 -13.53 45.01
CA ASN A 152 -26.17 -12.80 46.25
C ASN A 152 -25.05 -11.84 46.41
N GLY A 153 -25.52 -10.64 46.35
CA GLY A 153 -25.08 -9.39 46.81
C GLY A 153 -24.15 -9.37 48.04
N ILE A 154 -23.47 -8.32 48.07
CA ILE A 154 -23.12 -7.50 49.21
C ILE A 154 -21.93 -6.64 48.81
N GLY A 155 -22.18 -5.33 48.71
CA GLY A 155 -21.60 -4.30 49.54
C GLY A 155 -20.10 -4.10 49.44
N LEU A 156 -19.71 -2.96 48.88
CA LEU A 156 -18.46 -2.30 49.18
C LEU A 156 -18.37 -2.11 50.68
N PRO A 157 -17.18 -2.12 51.24
CA PRO A 157 -16.82 -1.09 52.19
C PRO A 157 -15.56 -0.32 51.82
N ASP A 158 -15.62 0.92 52.21
CA ASP A 158 -14.58 1.95 52.19
C ASP A 158 -13.38 1.56 53.04
N GLU A 159 -12.34 2.34 52.79
CA GLU A 159 -11.07 2.49 53.49
C GLU A 159 -11.12 2.27 55.02
N GLU A 160 -10.05 1.63 55.52
CA GLU A 160 -9.33 2.14 56.72
C GLU A 160 -7.98 1.45 56.86
N GLU A 161 -7.02 2.23 57.27
CA GLU A 161 -5.62 1.94 57.61
C GLU A 161 -5.49 1.07 58.85
N GLU A 162 -4.27 0.60 59.09
CA GLU A 162 -3.54 0.22 60.33
C GLU A 162 -3.11 -1.24 60.38
N GLU A 163 -1.86 -1.40 60.30
CA GLU A 163 -0.75 -1.54 61.27
C GLU A 163 -0.71 -2.87 62.07
N TYR A 164 0.43 -3.53 61.91
CA TYR A 164 1.19 -4.41 62.82
C TYR A 164 0.49 -5.51 63.66
N GLU A 165 0.89 -6.74 63.61
CA GLU A 165 1.93 -7.36 64.42
C GLU A 165 1.99 -8.89 64.27
N GLN A 166 3.10 -9.40 64.66
CA GLN A 166 3.61 -10.77 64.63
C GLN A 166 2.87 -11.77 65.53
N THR A 167 3.19 -13.01 65.25
CA THR A 167 3.35 -14.21 66.04
C THR A 167 2.33 -15.32 65.80
N GLY A 168 2.84 -16.40 65.31
CA GLY A 168 3.19 -17.56 66.14
C GLY A 168 2.23 -18.72 66.01
N GLY A 169 2.68 -19.78 65.34
CA GLY A 169 2.61 -21.13 65.84
C GLY A 169 1.33 -21.96 65.77
N GLY A 170 1.41 -23.09 65.10
CA GLY A 170 0.63 -24.23 65.59
C GLY A 170 0.01 -25.18 64.58
N LYS A 171 0.72 -26.17 64.19
CA LYS A 171 0.40 -27.57 63.83
C LYS A 171 -1.10 -28.01 63.88
N GLY A 172 -1.45 -28.73 62.79
CA GLY A 172 -2.59 -29.66 62.80
C GLY A 172 -2.84 -30.32 61.48
N ALA A 173 -2.44 -31.55 61.34
CA ALA A 173 -2.60 -32.44 60.21
C ALA A 173 -4.06 -32.84 60.01
N SER A 174 -4.51 -33.10 58.80
CA SER A 174 -4.95 -34.41 58.33
C SER A 174 -5.82 -34.36 57.07
N ASN A 175 -5.31 -35.00 56.04
CA ASN A 175 -5.94 -35.99 55.12
C ASN A 175 -7.35 -35.72 54.54
N ASN A 176 -7.59 -35.67 53.27
CA ASN A 176 -7.65 -36.71 52.25
C ASN A 176 -8.38 -36.30 50.96
N GLN A 177 -7.76 -36.68 49.89
CA GLN A 177 -8.27 -37.22 48.60
C GLN A 177 -9.04 -36.36 47.59
N GLN A 178 -8.32 -36.22 46.49
CA GLN A 178 -8.64 -36.52 45.08
C GLN A 178 -9.67 -35.67 44.35
N GLY A 179 -9.16 -34.95 43.42
CA GLY A 179 -9.81 -34.35 42.27
C GLY A 179 -8.76 -33.70 41.34
N THR A 180 -8.17 -34.53 40.49
CA THR A 180 -7.23 -34.09 39.43
C THR A 180 -7.86 -33.10 38.51
N THR A 181 -7.41 -31.85 38.52
CA THR A 181 -7.43 -30.93 37.43
C THR A 181 -6.07 -30.28 37.35
N THR A 182 -5.32 -30.67 36.37
CA THR A 182 -3.99 -30.19 36.04
C THR A 182 -4.10 -28.72 35.58
N THR A 183 -4.06 -27.81 36.51
CA THR A 183 -3.64 -26.43 36.26
C THR A 183 -2.12 -26.43 36.36
N GLN A 184 -1.43 -26.34 35.22
CA GLN A 184 0.00 -26.11 35.19
C GLN A 184 0.30 -24.83 35.96
N LYS A 185 0.84 -24.98 37.17
CA LYS A 185 1.53 -23.91 37.86
C LYS A 185 2.71 -23.51 37.00
N LYS A 186 2.66 -22.32 36.38
CA LYS A 186 3.85 -21.66 35.84
C LYS A 186 4.90 -21.62 36.96
N PRO A 187 6.16 -21.89 36.67
CA PRO A 187 7.23 -21.76 37.66
C PRO A 187 7.26 -20.33 38.20
N ASN A 188 7.53 -20.13 39.47
CA ASN A 188 7.71 -18.83 40.11
C ASN A 188 8.81 -18.06 39.37
N SER A 189 8.42 -17.25 38.39
CA SER A 189 9.33 -16.35 37.71
C SER A 189 9.76 -15.25 38.67
N LYS A 190 11.07 -14.91 38.65
CA LYS A 190 11.59 -13.77 39.41
C LYS A 190 11.13 -12.42 38.81
N THR A 191 10.55 -12.46 37.63
CA THR A 191 10.19 -11.28 36.80
C THR A 191 8.78 -11.39 36.22
N PRO A 192 7.72 -11.49 37.08
CA PRO A 192 6.35 -11.72 36.59
C PRO A 192 5.75 -10.56 35.77
N VAL A 193 6.12 -9.32 36.08
CA VAL A 193 5.63 -8.14 35.35
C VAL A 193 6.32 -8.04 33.99
N LEU A 194 7.64 -8.26 33.96
CA LEU A 194 8.39 -8.30 32.69
C LEU A 194 7.90 -9.42 31.76
N ASP A 195 7.63 -10.61 32.33
CA ASP A 195 7.09 -11.73 31.53
C ASP A 195 5.69 -11.47 30.96
N SER A 196 4.96 -10.50 31.52
CA SER A 196 3.63 -10.12 31.03
C SER A 196 3.67 -9.09 29.88
N PHE A 197 4.71 -8.25 29.84
CA PHE A 197 4.84 -7.14 28.89
C PHE A 197 6.09 -7.22 28.01
N GLY A 198 6.87 -8.29 28.12
CA GLY A 198 8.10 -8.45 27.36
C GLY A 198 8.41 -9.90 27.04
N THR A 199 9.41 -10.07 26.17
CA THR A 199 9.93 -11.37 25.77
C THR A 199 11.40 -11.46 26.14
N ASP A 200 11.80 -12.57 26.81
CA ASP A 200 13.21 -12.85 27.14
C ASP A 200 13.94 -13.35 25.89
N LEU A 201 14.73 -12.47 25.25
CA LEU A 201 15.51 -12.80 24.06
C LEU A 201 16.62 -13.83 24.37
N THR A 202 17.21 -13.79 25.57
CA THR A 202 18.26 -14.75 25.96
C THR A 202 17.68 -16.15 26.07
N LYS A 203 16.47 -16.27 26.59
CA LYS A 203 15.74 -17.53 26.62
C LYS A 203 15.35 -18.01 25.23
N ALA A 204 14.86 -17.10 24.39
CA ALA A 204 14.54 -17.41 22.99
C ALA A 204 15.79 -17.86 22.21
N ALA A 205 16.97 -17.27 22.52
CA ALA A 205 18.26 -17.70 21.97
C ALA A 205 18.61 -19.14 22.41
N ALA A 206 18.42 -19.47 23.69
CA ALA A 206 18.65 -20.83 24.21
C ALA A 206 17.70 -21.85 23.57
N GLU A 207 16.46 -21.47 23.25
CA GLU A 207 15.49 -22.30 22.56
C GLU A 207 15.74 -22.38 21.03
N GLY A 208 16.73 -21.67 20.48
CA GLY A 208 17.06 -21.65 19.06
C GLY A 208 16.05 -20.95 18.16
N LYS A 209 15.21 -20.07 18.74
CA LYS A 209 14.13 -19.37 18.01
C LYS A 209 14.59 -18.12 17.29
N LEU A 210 15.77 -17.59 17.62
CA LEU A 210 16.29 -16.35 17.03
C LEU A 210 17.11 -16.63 15.77
N ASP A 211 16.99 -15.72 14.80
CA ASP A 211 17.77 -15.80 13.57
C ASP A 211 19.24 -15.44 13.81
N PRO A 212 20.18 -16.07 13.08
CA PRO A 212 21.59 -15.76 13.23
C PRO A 212 21.89 -14.33 12.72
N CYS A 213 22.55 -13.53 13.54
CA CYS A 213 23.04 -12.23 13.18
C CYS A 213 24.41 -12.33 12.49
N VAL A 214 24.53 -11.77 11.30
CA VAL A 214 25.76 -11.83 10.48
C VAL A 214 26.17 -10.41 10.06
N GLY A 215 27.47 -10.15 10.04
CA GLY A 215 28.05 -8.89 9.53
C GLY A 215 27.87 -7.69 10.47
N ARG A 216 27.49 -7.92 11.75
CA ARG A 216 27.23 -6.86 12.74
C ARG A 216 28.17 -6.90 13.94
N GLU A 217 29.33 -7.50 13.80
CA GLU A 217 30.29 -7.68 14.87
C GLU A 217 30.76 -6.35 15.46
N ARG A 218 30.92 -5.32 14.63
CA ARG A 218 31.36 -3.98 15.05
C ARG A 218 30.33 -3.28 15.92
N GLU A 219 29.06 -3.33 15.51
CA GLU A 219 27.95 -2.73 16.24
C GLU A 219 27.73 -3.46 17.57
N ILE A 220 27.76 -4.78 17.54
CA ILE A 220 27.63 -5.62 18.77
C ILE A 220 28.78 -5.32 19.73
N GLN A 221 30.04 -5.29 19.26
CA GLN A 221 31.19 -4.96 20.07
C GLN A 221 31.05 -3.55 20.68
N ARG A 222 30.54 -2.61 19.91
CA ARG A 222 30.29 -1.25 20.39
C ARG A 222 29.21 -1.19 21.47
N ILE A 223 28.15 -1.97 21.34
CA ILE A 223 27.11 -2.12 22.37
C ILE A 223 27.74 -2.68 23.65
N ILE A 224 28.53 -3.74 23.56
CA ILE A 224 29.22 -4.37 24.70
C ILE A 224 30.11 -3.36 25.43
N GLU A 225 30.90 -2.57 24.68
CA GLU A 225 31.75 -1.51 25.23
C GLU A 225 30.94 -0.45 25.99
N ILE A 226 29.78 -0.04 25.42
CA ILE A 226 28.93 0.96 26.04
C ILE A 226 28.28 0.41 27.32
N LEU A 227 27.75 -0.81 27.27
CA LEU A 227 27.13 -1.48 28.44
C LEU A 227 28.15 -1.66 29.58
N GLY A 228 29.44 -1.80 29.28
CA GLY A 228 30.54 -1.90 30.26
C GLY A 228 30.95 -0.57 30.89
N ARG A 229 30.43 0.55 30.48
CA ARG A 229 30.78 1.88 31.02
C ARG A 229 30.16 2.13 32.37
N ARG A 230 30.84 2.87 33.22
CA ARG A 230 30.32 3.28 34.55
C ARG A 230 29.20 4.31 34.45
N LYS A 231 29.21 5.16 33.42
CA LYS A 231 28.19 6.21 33.15
C LYS A 231 27.92 6.22 31.65
N LYS A 232 26.72 6.62 31.23
CA LYS A 232 26.25 6.57 29.86
C LYS A 232 26.38 5.15 29.29
N ASN A 233 25.89 4.19 30.04
CA ASN A 233 25.93 2.76 29.75
C ASN A 233 24.69 2.25 29.02
N ASN A 234 23.91 3.14 28.42
CA ASN A 234 22.75 2.80 27.62
C ASN A 234 23.06 3.09 26.14
N PRO A 235 23.26 2.09 25.29
CA PRO A 235 23.38 2.27 23.86
C PRO A 235 22.03 2.59 23.21
N ILE A 236 22.06 3.42 22.19
CA ILE A 236 20.91 3.63 21.30
C ILE A 236 21.32 3.39 19.87
N LEU A 237 20.65 2.44 19.22
CA LEU A 237 20.84 2.08 17.82
C LEU A 237 20.06 3.07 16.95
N ILE A 238 20.75 3.76 16.06
CA ILE A 238 20.17 4.75 15.17
C ILE A 238 20.43 4.31 13.74
N GLY A 239 19.39 4.15 12.95
CA GLY A 239 19.52 3.78 11.53
C GLY A 239 18.16 3.75 10.85
N GLU A 240 18.16 3.66 9.55
CA GLU A 240 16.96 3.61 8.75
C GLU A 240 16.07 2.37 9.10
N PRO A 241 14.77 2.41 8.78
CA PRO A 241 13.92 1.23 8.94
C PRO A 241 14.46 0.06 8.12
N GLY A 242 14.39 -1.16 8.66
CA GLY A 242 14.80 -2.37 7.94
C GLY A 242 16.30 -2.64 7.85
N VAL A 243 17.18 -1.83 8.51
CA VAL A 243 18.63 -2.10 8.51
C VAL A 243 19.07 -3.19 9.50
N GLY A 244 18.13 -3.79 10.25
CA GLY A 244 18.43 -4.89 11.18
C GLY A 244 18.83 -4.45 12.59
N LYS A 245 18.30 -3.32 13.11
CA LYS A 245 18.58 -2.84 14.48
C LYS A 245 18.20 -3.87 15.55
N SER A 246 17.04 -4.48 15.45
CA SER A 246 16.55 -5.49 16.39
C SER A 246 17.36 -6.78 16.30
N ALA A 247 17.76 -7.19 15.08
CA ALA A 247 18.62 -8.36 14.86
C ALA A 247 20.01 -8.25 15.52
N ILE A 248 20.55 -7.04 15.66
CA ILE A 248 21.80 -6.80 16.39
C ILE A 248 21.66 -7.15 17.88
N VAL A 249 20.52 -6.80 18.48
CA VAL A 249 20.24 -7.10 19.90
C VAL A 249 19.96 -8.59 20.10
N GLU A 250 19.28 -9.22 19.16
CA GLU A 250 19.08 -10.68 19.14
C GLU A 250 20.42 -11.42 19.00
N GLY A 251 21.31 -10.94 18.11
CA GLY A 251 22.67 -11.45 17.99
C GLY A 251 23.47 -11.31 19.28
N LEU A 252 23.34 -10.17 19.99
CA LEU A 252 23.96 -10.00 21.31
C LEU A 252 23.42 -11.01 22.31
N ALA A 253 22.10 -11.28 22.32
CA ALA A 253 21.49 -12.28 23.21
C ALA A 253 22.04 -13.69 22.94
N GLN A 254 22.24 -14.05 21.66
CA GLN A 254 22.86 -15.32 21.28
C GLN A 254 24.32 -15.43 21.75
N LEU A 255 25.09 -14.33 21.64
CA LEU A 255 26.47 -14.29 22.10
C LEU A 255 26.59 -14.39 23.63
N ILE A 256 25.64 -13.81 24.37
CA ILE A 256 25.57 -13.95 25.85
C ILE A 256 25.31 -15.40 26.21
N GLU A 257 24.34 -16.05 25.59
CA GLU A 257 24.00 -17.45 25.84
C GLU A 257 25.16 -18.40 25.49
N LYS A 258 25.80 -18.21 24.37
CA LYS A 258 26.98 -18.98 23.94
C LYS A 258 28.24 -18.64 24.76
N ARG A 259 28.20 -17.67 25.65
CA ARG A 259 29.33 -17.12 26.41
C ARG A 259 30.51 -16.65 25.52
N HIS A 260 30.20 -16.19 24.31
CA HIS A 260 31.18 -15.62 23.39
C HIS A 260 31.21 -14.09 23.48
N THR A 261 31.08 -13.54 24.67
CA THR A 261 31.06 -12.10 24.97
C THR A 261 31.94 -11.77 26.17
N SER A 262 32.01 -10.48 26.53
CA SER A 262 32.73 -10.05 27.72
C SER A 262 32.22 -10.72 29.01
N PRO A 263 33.10 -11.12 29.95
CA PRO A 263 32.71 -11.71 31.23
C PRO A 263 31.69 -10.88 32.05
N MET A 264 31.65 -9.56 31.80
CA MET A 264 30.70 -8.66 32.45
C MET A 264 29.24 -8.91 32.06
N LEU A 265 29.01 -9.55 30.94
CA LEU A 265 27.68 -9.86 30.42
C LEU A 265 27.27 -11.31 30.68
N PHE A 266 28.13 -12.14 31.30
CA PHE A 266 27.77 -13.51 31.61
C PHE A 266 26.63 -13.54 32.64
N GLY A 267 25.56 -14.27 32.28
CA GLY A 267 24.39 -14.38 33.13
C GLY A 267 23.43 -13.18 33.05
N LYS A 268 23.73 -12.19 32.23
CA LYS A 268 22.76 -11.13 31.91
C LYS A 268 21.66 -11.68 31.01
N ARG A 269 20.46 -11.12 31.17
CA ARG A 269 19.29 -11.46 30.32
C ARG A 269 18.84 -10.22 29.59
N ILE A 270 18.48 -10.36 28.32
CA ILE A 270 17.94 -9.27 27.53
C ILE A 270 16.42 -9.49 27.36
N TYR A 271 15.64 -8.52 27.79
CA TYR A 271 14.19 -8.49 27.62
C TYR A 271 13.78 -7.42 26.63
N THR A 272 13.09 -7.82 25.57
CA THR A 272 12.38 -6.86 24.70
C THR A 272 11.11 -6.40 25.40
N LEU A 273 10.93 -5.09 25.55
CA LEU A 273 9.76 -4.50 26.17
C LEU A 273 8.80 -3.98 25.10
N ASP A 274 7.56 -4.48 25.14
CA ASP A 274 6.48 -3.97 24.29
C ASP A 274 5.79 -2.77 24.97
N MET A 275 6.18 -1.56 24.58
CA MET A 275 5.59 -0.33 25.11
C MET A 275 4.12 -0.19 24.72
N THR A 276 3.71 -0.71 23.57
CA THR A 276 2.32 -0.70 23.12
C THR A 276 1.47 -1.59 24.03
N GLY A 277 1.95 -2.77 24.40
CA GLY A 277 1.32 -3.68 25.35
C GLY A 277 1.18 -3.09 26.76
N VAL A 278 2.16 -2.31 27.20
CA VAL A 278 2.10 -1.63 28.54
C VAL A 278 1.00 -0.56 28.55
N VAL A 279 0.79 0.15 27.46
CA VAL A 279 -0.27 1.17 27.29
C VAL A 279 -1.63 0.53 27.04
N ALA A 280 -1.68 -0.59 26.32
CA ALA A 280 -2.93 -1.24 25.91
C ALA A 280 -3.79 -1.65 27.12
N GLY A 281 -5.10 -1.41 27.01
CA GLY A 281 -6.07 -1.76 28.05
C GLY A 281 -6.05 -0.90 29.31
N THR A 282 -5.28 0.18 29.34
CA THR A 282 -5.34 1.15 30.45
C THR A 282 -6.44 2.16 30.16
N LYS A 283 -7.60 2.03 30.83
CA LYS A 283 -8.71 3.00 30.72
C LYS A 283 -8.42 4.32 31.42
N TYR A 284 -7.57 4.30 32.42
CA TYR A 284 -7.19 5.46 33.23
C TYR A 284 -5.69 5.60 33.26
N ARG A 285 -5.22 6.83 33.15
CA ARG A 285 -3.83 7.23 33.19
C ARG A 285 -3.05 6.65 34.40
N GLY A 286 -3.64 6.62 35.59
CA GLY A 286 -3.02 6.05 36.79
C GLY A 286 -2.61 4.58 36.64
N GLN A 287 -3.37 3.80 35.86
CA GLN A 287 -3.06 2.39 35.64
C GLN A 287 -1.78 2.20 34.82
N PHE A 288 -1.56 3.05 33.79
CA PHE A 288 -0.32 3.03 33.01
C PHE A 288 0.89 3.41 33.87
N GLU A 289 0.75 4.49 34.67
CA GLU A 289 1.81 4.91 35.59
C GLU A 289 2.14 3.83 36.63
N GLU A 290 1.14 3.15 37.18
CA GLU A 290 1.33 2.04 38.14
C GLU A 290 2.03 0.84 37.49
N ARG A 291 1.61 0.42 36.31
CA ARG A 291 2.26 -0.65 35.56
C ARG A 291 3.72 -0.32 35.27
N LEU A 292 3.99 0.88 34.77
CA LEU A 292 5.36 1.30 34.46
C LEU A 292 6.21 1.41 35.71
N LYS A 293 5.66 1.93 36.84
CA LYS A 293 6.35 1.94 38.15
C LYS A 293 6.63 0.54 38.69
N ALA A 294 5.69 -0.40 38.53
CA ALA A 294 5.89 -1.80 38.93
C ALA A 294 7.00 -2.44 38.09
N LEU A 295 7.00 -2.22 36.80
CA LEU A 295 8.03 -2.69 35.88
C LEU A 295 9.40 -2.10 36.21
N MET A 296 9.49 -0.80 36.55
CA MET A 296 10.71 -0.15 36.95
C MET A 296 11.26 -0.71 38.29
N LYS A 297 10.39 -0.97 39.27
CA LYS A 297 10.79 -1.61 40.54
C LYS A 297 11.33 -3.01 40.30
N GLU A 298 10.72 -3.79 39.43
CA GLU A 298 11.18 -5.14 39.09
C GLU A 298 12.54 -5.12 38.38
N LEU A 299 12.76 -4.16 37.46
CA LEU A 299 14.05 -3.94 36.81
C LEU A 299 15.15 -3.50 37.81
N GLU A 300 14.84 -2.60 38.75
CA GLU A 300 15.78 -2.17 39.75
C GLU A 300 16.14 -3.31 40.74
N ALA A 301 15.21 -4.25 40.95
CA ALA A 301 15.44 -5.43 41.79
C ALA A 301 16.27 -6.52 41.10
N ASN A 302 16.30 -6.52 39.77
CA ASN A 302 17.00 -7.51 38.96
C ASN A 302 18.08 -6.84 38.06
N PRO A 303 19.25 -6.50 38.59
CA PRO A 303 20.31 -5.81 37.86
C PRO A 303 20.99 -6.67 36.79
N ASP A 304 20.64 -7.94 36.67
CA ASP A 304 21.04 -8.87 35.61
C ASP A 304 20.20 -8.72 34.34
N VAL A 305 19.13 -7.94 34.37
CA VAL A 305 18.25 -7.71 33.24
C VAL A 305 18.69 -6.45 32.49
N ILE A 306 18.82 -6.57 31.18
CA ILE A 306 19.00 -5.48 30.22
C ILE A 306 17.70 -5.36 29.45
N VAL A 307 17.11 -4.17 29.40
CA VAL A 307 15.88 -3.92 28.67
C VAL A 307 16.20 -3.45 27.25
N PHE A 308 15.61 -4.08 26.27
CA PHE A 308 15.61 -3.60 24.89
C PHE A 308 14.26 -2.97 24.60
N ILE A 309 14.29 -1.72 24.09
CA ILE A 309 13.10 -0.99 23.67
C ILE A 309 13.27 -0.64 22.22
N ASP A 310 12.51 -1.32 21.38
CA ASP A 310 12.41 -0.96 19.97
C ASP A 310 11.50 0.27 19.85
N GLU A 311 11.74 1.10 18.84
CA GLU A 311 11.07 2.39 18.66
C GLU A 311 11.04 3.22 19.95
N ILE A 312 12.20 3.39 20.59
CA ILE A 312 12.32 4.06 21.90
C ILE A 312 11.77 5.49 21.91
N HIS A 313 11.60 6.12 20.76
CA HIS A 313 10.95 7.43 20.63
C HIS A 313 9.49 7.40 21.11
N THR A 314 8.83 6.26 21.07
CA THR A 314 7.44 6.07 21.55
C THR A 314 7.28 6.31 23.05
N ILE A 315 8.37 6.23 23.83
CA ILE A 315 8.36 6.54 25.28
C ILE A 315 8.03 8.04 25.49
N ILE A 316 8.40 8.89 24.54
CA ILE A 316 8.16 10.32 24.59
C ILE A 316 6.79 10.55 23.94
N GLY A 317 5.84 10.97 24.76
CA GLY A 317 4.44 11.16 24.30
C GLY A 317 3.49 10.02 24.65
N ALA A 318 3.98 8.85 25.09
CA ALA A 318 3.11 7.79 25.60
C ALA A 318 2.35 8.26 26.84
N GLY A 319 1.04 8.48 26.68
CA GLY A 319 0.16 8.97 27.75
C GLY A 319 -0.04 10.49 27.79
N SER A 320 0.40 11.27 26.80
CA SER A 320 0.36 12.74 26.85
C SER A 320 -0.90 13.36 26.26
N THR A 321 -1.70 13.97 27.14
CA THR A 321 -2.35 15.26 26.89
C THR A 321 -1.40 16.38 27.33
N PRO A 322 -1.46 17.62 26.77
CA PRO A 322 -0.59 18.72 27.15
C PRO A 322 -0.60 18.96 28.67
N GLY A 323 0.56 18.74 29.33
CA GLY A 323 0.71 18.89 30.79
C GLY A 323 0.87 17.59 31.57
N SER A 324 1.03 16.41 30.93
CA SER A 324 1.11 15.11 31.58
C SER A 324 2.56 14.59 31.73
N MET A 325 2.80 13.69 32.72
CA MET A 325 4.07 12.99 32.85
C MET A 325 4.17 11.88 31.77
N ASP A 326 5.12 11.98 30.89
CA ASP A 326 5.45 10.96 29.89
C ASP A 326 6.17 9.76 30.54
N ALA A 327 6.07 8.57 29.93
CA ALA A 327 6.84 7.40 30.33
C ALA A 327 8.34 7.71 30.47
N ALA A 328 8.87 8.57 29.61
CA ALA A 328 10.23 9.08 29.69
C ALA A 328 10.56 9.70 31.06
N ASN A 329 9.66 10.49 31.64
CA ASN A 329 9.87 11.15 32.93
C ASN A 329 9.94 10.15 34.11
N ILE A 330 9.25 9.03 34.02
CA ILE A 330 9.31 7.94 35.02
C ILE A 330 10.63 7.17 34.90
N MET A 331 11.14 6.96 33.68
CA MET A 331 12.38 6.22 33.46
C MET A 331 13.65 7.06 33.65
N LYS A 332 13.61 8.37 33.40
CA LYS A 332 14.76 9.28 33.54
C LYS A 332 15.57 9.13 34.83
N PRO A 333 14.95 9.05 36.05
CA PRO A 333 15.71 8.91 37.26
C PRO A 333 16.51 7.61 37.35
N ALA A 334 15.95 6.49 36.95
CA ALA A 334 16.60 5.18 36.97
C ALA A 334 17.73 5.08 35.93
N LEU A 335 17.50 5.57 34.70
CA LEU A 335 18.55 5.69 33.69
C LEU A 335 19.67 6.65 34.14
N ALA A 336 19.33 7.71 34.88
CA ALA A 336 20.29 8.67 35.42
C ALA A 336 21.20 8.08 36.45
N ARG A 337 20.65 7.26 37.37
CA ARG A 337 21.40 6.57 38.42
C ARG A 337 22.20 5.40 37.88
N GLY A 338 21.88 4.89 36.70
CA GLY A 338 22.45 3.67 36.13
C GLY A 338 21.99 2.40 36.82
N THR A 339 20.83 2.46 37.54
CA THR A 339 20.22 1.31 38.21
C THR A 339 19.60 0.35 37.20
N ILE A 340 19.27 0.84 36.00
CA ILE A 340 18.72 0.08 34.88
C ILE A 340 19.63 0.26 33.68
N GLN A 341 19.89 -0.82 32.96
CA GLN A 341 20.53 -0.82 31.65
C GLN A 341 19.49 -0.97 30.55
N CYS A 342 19.53 -0.08 29.56
CA CYS A 342 18.58 -0.04 28.45
C CYS A 342 19.33 0.04 27.13
N ILE A 343 18.90 -0.76 26.15
CA ILE A 343 19.27 -0.66 24.74
C ILE A 343 18.06 -0.07 24.03
N GLY A 344 18.22 1.04 23.33
CA GLY A 344 17.15 1.64 22.52
C GLY A 344 17.42 1.41 21.03
N ALA A 345 16.36 1.36 20.23
CA ALA A 345 16.46 1.42 18.78
C ALA A 345 15.48 2.49 18.25
N THR A 346 15.89 3.26 17.24
CA THR A 346 15.06 4.30 16.61
C THR A 346 15.63 4.68 15.24
N THR A 347 14.89 5.48 14.47
CA THR A 347 15.40 6.12 13.25
C THR A 347 16.14 7.41 13.56
N LEU A 348 16.88 7.95 12.59
CA LEU A 348 17.62 9.21 12.77
C LEU A 348 16.67 10.41 12.96
N ASP A 349 15.58 10.43 12.20
CA ASP A 349 14.60 11.53 12.26
C ASP A 349 13.84 11.53 13.58
N GLU A 350 13.34 10.37 14.01
CA GLU A 350 12.69 10.21 15.31
C GLU A 350 13.62 10.49 16.48
N TYR A 351 14.92 10.12 16.36
CA TYR A 351 15.93 10.47 17.33
C TYR A 351 16.05 11.99 17.49
N ARG A 352 16.15 12.72 16.38
CA ARG A 352 16.24 14.19 16.38
C ARG A 352 14.97 14.84 16.91
N GLU A 353 13.81 14.34 16.52
CA GLU A 353 12.54 14.93 16.91
C GLU A 353 12.19 14.71 18.37
N SER A 354 12.55 13.56 18.92
CA SER A 354 12.12 13.13 20.23
C SER A 354 13.23 13.16 21.26
N ILE A 355 14.34 12.42 21.06
CA ILE A 355 15.35 12.20 22.08
C ILE A 355 16.35 13.34 22.17
N GLU A 356 16.78 13.90 21.03
CA GLU A 356 17.77 14.98 20.98
C GLU A 356 17.21 16.30 21.54
N LYS A 357 15.91 16.55 21.39
CA LYS A 357 15.24 17.70 22.02
C LYS A 357 15.15 17.59 23.54
N ASP A 358 15.20 16.38 24.08
CA ASP A 358 15.24 16.14 25.52
C ASP A 358 16.67 15.93 26.00
N GLY A 359 17.36 17.03 26.37
CA GLY A 359 18.75 16.99 26.82
C GLY A 359 19.03 16.13 28.06
N ALA A 360 17.99 15.72 28.79
CA ALA A 360 18.12 14.79 29.90
C ALA A 360 18.26 13.35 29.43
N LEU A 361 17.52 12.96 28.40
CA LEU A 361 17.64 11.64 27.75
C LEU A 361 18.91 11.54 26.90
N GLU A 362 19.18 12.54 26.07
CA GLU A 362 20.37 12.57 25.22
C GLU A 362 21.66 12.31 25.99
N ARG A 363 21.79 12.88 27.18
CA ARG A 363 22.98 12.69 28.06
C ARG A 363 23.06 11.29 28.66
N ARG A 364 22.02 10.45 28.52
CA ARG A 364 21.99 9.09 29.10
C ARG A 364 22.24 8.00 28.09
N PHE A 365 21.95 8.28 26.84
CA PHE A 365 22.16 7.35 25.74
C PHE A 365 23.47 7.64 24.99
N GLN A 366 24.10 6.59 24.48
CA GLN A 366 25.26 6.67 23.61
C GLN A 366 24.87 6.15 22.24
N LYS A 367 25.02 7.00 21.21
CA LYS A 367 24.66 6.68 19.83
C LYS A 367 25.54 5.58 19.26
N VAL A 368 24.90 4.62 18.59
CA VAL A 368 25.50 3.57 17.75
C VAL A 368 24.80 3.66 16.41
N GLN A 369 25.52 4.08 15.38
CA GLN A 369 24.98 4.21 14.05
C GLN A 369 24.95 2.84 13.38
N VAL A 370 23.81 2.49 12.78
CA VAL A 370 23.59 1.24 12.05
C VAL A 370 23.34 1.60 10.59
N GLU A 371 24.29 1.23 9.74
CA GLU A 371 24.20 1.47 8.31
C GLU A 371 23.53 0.28 7.60
N PRO A 372 22.90 0.49 6.43
CA PRO A 372 22.43 -0.60 5.59
C PRO A 372 23.55 -1.60 5.28
N THR A 373 23.24 -2.86 5.17
CA THR A 373 24.21 -3.89 4.78
C THR A 373 24.58 -3.78 3.31
N THR A 374 25.78 -4.17 2.99
CA THR A 374 26.24 -4.31 1.60
C THR A 374 25.55 -5.50 0.92
N ALA A 375 25.58 -5.53 -0.42
CA ALA A 375 25.03 -6.65 -1.18
C ALA A 375 25.66 -8.00 -0.80
N GLU A 376 26.98 -8.02 -0.54
CA GLU A 376 27.70 -9.22 -0.14
C GLU A 376 27.32 -9.69 1.25
N GLU A 377 27.21 -8.78 2.23
CA GLU A 377 26.74 -9.07 3.59
C GLU A 377 25.31 -9.57 3.57
N THR A 378 24.45 -8.93 2.77
CA THR A 378 23.04 -9.33 2.61
C THR A 378 22.93 -10.74 2.05
N LEU A 379 23.73 -11.09 1.05
CA LEU A 379 23.75 -12.44 0.50
C LEU A 379 24.15 -13.47 1.56
N GLN A 380 25.17 -13.18 2.39
CA GLN A 380 25.54 -14.03 3.52
C GLN A 380 24.41 -14.17 4.55
N ILE A 381 23.67 -13.09 4.83
CA ILE A 381 22.50 -13.14 5.71
C ILE A 381 21.46 -14.09 5.12
N LEU A 382 21.10 -13.92 3.83
CA LEU A 382 20.13 -14.79 3.17
C LEU A 382 20.54 -16.27 3.22
N HIS A 383 21.81 -16.60 2.96
CA HIS A 383 22.31 -17.97 3.08
C HIS A 383 22.14 -18.54 4.49
N ASN A 384 22.29 -17.74 5.53
CA ASN A 384 22.18 -18.21 6.92
C ASN A 384 20.73 -18.35 7.41
N ILE A 385 19.79 -17.59 6.83
CA ILE A 385 18.38 -17.69 7.19
C ILE A 385 17.57 -18.62 6.28
N LYS A 386 18.12 -18.95 5.11
CA LYS A 386 17.52 -19.77 4.05
C LYS A 386 16.80 -21.00 4.58
N ASP A 387 17.46 -21.82 5.40
CA ASP A 387 16.91 -23.09 5.88
C ASP A 387 15.60 -22.94 6.65
N ARG A 388 15.43 -21.83 7.37
CA ARG A 388 14.20 -21.55 8.11
C ARG A 388 13.04 -21.18 7.20
N TYR A 389 13.31 -20.35 6.17
CA TYR A 389 12.31 -19.99 5.17
C TYR A 389 11.94 -21.19 4.29
N GLU A 390 12.92 -22.07 3.97
CA GLU A 390 12.68 -23.34 3.28
C GLU A 390 11.76 -24.26 4.10
N GLN A 391 11.97 -24.35 5.40
CA GLN A 391 11.11 -25.13 6.29
C GLN A 391 9.71 -24.50 6.43
N HIS A 392 9.62 -23.17 6.47
CA HIS A 392 8.35 -22.48 6.63
C HIS A 392 7.45 -22.59 5.40
N HIS A 393 8.04 -22.39 4.21
CA HIS A 393 7.31 -22.40 2.94
C HIS A 393 7.31 -23.75 2.23
N HIS A 394 8.01 -24.76 2.77
CA HIS A 394 8.18 -26.08 2.14
C HIS A 394 8.75 -26.00 0.71
N VAL A 395 9.66 -25.07 0.46
CA VAL A 395 10.35 -24.84 -0.82
C VAL A 395 11.85 -24.96 -0.66
N LYS A 396 12.59 -25.02 -1.77
CA LYS A 396 14.06 -24.91 -1.81
C LYS A 396 14.48 -23.71 -2.64
N TYR A 397 15.32 -22.84 -2.08
CA TYR A 397 15.90 -21.73 -2.82
C TYR A 397 17.20 -22.14 -3.48
N THR A 398 17.34 -21.85 -4.76
CA THR A 398 18.62 -21.95 -5.47
C THR A 398 19.55 -20.80 -5.08
N ASP A 399 20.86 -20.99 -5.21
CA ASP A 399 21.80 -19.90 -4.93
C ASP A 399 21.61 -18.72 -5.89
N GLU A 400 21.21 -19.01 -7.14
CA GLU A 400 20.83 -18.02 -8.14
C GLU A 400 19.60 -17.18 -7.71
N ALA A 401 18.62 -17.82 -7.04
CA ALA A 401 17.48 -17.11 -6.50
C ALA A 401 17.87 -16.15 -5.36
N LEU A 402 18.79 -16.57 -4.47
CA LEU A 402 19.29 -15.71 -3.40
C LEU A 402 20.05 -14.50 -3.96
N GLU A 403 20.91 -14.73 -4.96
CA GLU A 403 21.59 -13.64 -5.65
C GLU A 403 20.59 -12.73 -6.36
N ALA A 404 19.54 -13.28 -6.97
CA ALA A 404 18.49 -12.50 -7.61
C ALA A 404 17.73 -11.64 -6.59
N CYS A 405 17.39 -12.19 -5.40
CA CYS A 405 16.77 -11.41 -4.31
C CYS A 405 17.59 -10.17 -3.97
N VAL A 406 18.91 -10.32 -3.82
CA VAL A 406 19.79 -9.18 -3.50
C VAL A 406 19.91 -8.21 -4.69
N LYS A 407 20.28 -8.71 -5.87
CA LYS A 407 20.55 -7.87 -7.05
C LYS A 407 19.31 -7.11 -7.53
N LEU A 408 18.16 -7.80 -7.59
CA LEU A 408 16.94 -7.20 -8.11
C LEU A 408 16.36 -6.20 -7.11
N THR A 409 16.34 -6.52 -5.81
CA THR A 409 15.85 -5.57 -4.82
C THR A 409 16.77 -4.38 -4.63
N ASP A 410 18.10 -4.56 -4.73
CA ASP A 410 19.04 -3.43 -4.69
C ASP A 410 18.81 -2.46 -5.84
N ARG A 411 18.54 -3.01 -7.03
CA ARG A 411 18.34 -2.22 -8.25
C ARG A 411 16.95 -1.60 -8.36
N TYR A 412 15.91 -2.31 -7.92
CA TYR A 412 14.52 -1.96 -8.25
C TYR A 412 13.70 -1.47 -7.06
N VAL A 413 14.04 -1.85 -5.83
CA VAL A 413 13.36 -1.41 -4.61
C VAL A 413 14.19 -0.30 -3.96
N THR A 414 13.76 0.97 -4.16
CA THR A 414 14.53 2.15 -3.72
C THR A 414 13.99 2.81 -2.45
N ASP A 415 12.79 2.43 -2.01
CA ASP A 415 12.10 2.97 -0.85
C ASP A 415 12.41 2.22 0.46
N ARG A 416 13.16 1.12 0.39
CA ARG A 416 13.56 0.28 1.52
C ARG A 416 15.06 0.00 1.51
N PHE A 417 15.60 -0.38 2.66
CA PHE A 417 17.03 -0.62 2.86
C PHE A 417 17.35 -2.11 2.97
N MET A 418 18.60 -2.45 2.68
CA MET A 418 19.13 -3.79 2.93
C MET A 418 19.35 -4.00 4.45
N PRO A 419 19.14 -5.23 4.98
CA PRO A 419 18.81 -6.47 4.28
C PRO A 419 17.30 -6.71 4.10
N ASP A 420 16.43 -5.93 4.73
CA ASP A 420 14.98 -6.13 4.85
C ASP A 420 14.30 -6.37 3.49
N LYS A 421 14.55 -5.50 2.51
CA LYS A 421 13.97 -5.64 1.15
C LYS A 421 14.33 -6.95 0.44
N ALA A 422 15.51 -7.51 0.72
CA ALA A 422 15.93 -8.77 0.14
C ALA A 422 15.30 -9.96 0.87
N ILE A 423 15.12 -9.84 2.19
CA ILE A 423 14.43 -10.82 3.03
C ILE A 423 12.94 -10.87 2.65
N ASP A 424 12.30 -9.72 2.47
CA ASP A 424 10.91 -9.62 2.02
C ASP A 424 10.72 -10.32 0.65
N ALA A 425 11.64 -10.08 -0.29
CA ALA A 425 11.57 -10.73 -1.59
C ALA A 425 11.74 -12.25 -1.50
N LEU A 426 12.61 -12.72 -0.61
CA LEU A 426 12.79 -14.16 -0.32
C LEU A 426 11.49 -14.77 0.22
N ASP A 427 10.92 -14.15 1.26
CA ASP A 427 9.71 -14.60 1.95
C ASP A 427 8.50 -14.63 1.02
N GLU A 428 8.25 -13.53 0.30
CA GLU A 428 7.13 -13.40 -0.63
C GLU A 428 7.26 -14.39 -1.80
N THR A 429 8.49 -14.64 -2.30
CA THR A 429 8.71 -15.61 -3.36
C THR A 429 8.43 -17.04 -2.89
N GLY A 430 8.90 -17.40 -1.70
CA GLY A 430 8.61 -18.71 -1.10
C GLY A 430 7.11 -18.93 -0.92
N SER A 431 6.43 -17.93 -0.35
CA SER A 431 4.98 -17.97 -0.17
C SER A 431 4.22 -18.10 -1.50
N LYS A 432 4.61 -17.33 -2.52
CA LYS A 432 3.97 -17.38 -3.85
C LYS A 432 4.13 -18.74 -4.52
N VAL A 433 5.34 -19.31 -4.48
CA VAL A 433 5.62 -20.61 -5.08
C VAL A 433 4.86 -21.72 -4.36
N HIS A 434 4.81 -21.67 -3.03
CA HIS A 434 4.04 -22.60 -2.22
C HIS A 434 2.53 -22.54 -2.56
N LEU A 435 1.95 -21.34 -2.62
CA LEU A 435 0.52 -21.13 -2.92
C LEU A 435 0.18 -21.40 -4.40
N GLY A 436 1.08 -21.03 -5.33
CA GLY A 436 0.85 -21.18 -6.76
C GLY A 436 0.80 -22.63 -7.24
N ASN A 437 1.48 -23.52 -6.54
CA ASN A 437 1.51 -24.97 -6.83
C ASN A 437 0.67 -25.81 -5.87
N ALA A 438 -0.17 -25.19 -5.05
CA ALA A 438 -1.11 -25.87 -4.18
C ALA A 438 -2.27 -26.54 -4.97
N GLN A 439 -1.93 -27.27 -6.05
CA GLN A 439 -2.90 -28.17 -6.67
C GLN A 439 -3.16 -29.32 -5.69
N MET A 440 -4.44 -29.49 -5.37
CA MET A 440 -4.88 -30.57 -4.51
C MET A 440 -4.43 -31.90 -5.10
N PRO A 441 -3.72 -32.77 -4.36
CA PRO A 441 -3.29 -34.06 -4.88
C PRO A 441 -4.47 -34.82 -5.47
N PRO A 442 -4.28 -35.53 -6.60
CA PRO A 442 -5.37 -36.26 -7.24
C PRO A 442 -6.02 -37.30 -6.30
N GLU A 443 -5.23 -37.85 -5.36
CA GLU A 443 -5.70 -38.78 -4.34
C GLU A 443 -6.74 -38.17 -3.41
N ILE A 444 -6.60 -36.91 -3.04
CA ILE A 444 -7.58 -36.20 -2.20
C ILE A 444 -8.86 -35.95 -3.00
N ILE A 445 -8.73 -35.54 -4.28
CA ILE A 445 -9.87 -35.28 -5.17
C ILE A 445 -10.66 -36.56 -5.42
N GLU A 446 -9.98 -37.68 -5.60
CA GLU A 446 -10.65 -38.97 -5.77
C GLU A 446 -11.40 -39.41 -4.50
N LYS A 447 -10.76 -39.26 -3.34
CA LYS A 447 -11.39 -39.58 -2.05
C LYS A 447 -12.56 -38.65 -1.70
N GLU A 448 -12.50 -37.40 -2.06
CA GLU A 448 -13.63 -36.46 -1.91
C GLU A 448 -14.82 -36.88 -2.79
N LYS A 449 -14.57 -37.29 -4.02
CA LYS A 449 -15.60 -37.82 -4.92
C LYS A 449 -16.21 -39.11 -4.38
N GLU A 450 -15.38 -40.06 -3.90
CA GLU A 450 -15.88 -41.28 -3.25
C GLU A 450 -16.75 -40.96 -2.05
N LEU A 451 -16.35 -39.96 -1.23
CA LEU A 451 -17.10 -39.53 -0.06
C LEU A 451 -18.47 -38.96 -0.46
N GLU A 452 -18.52 -38.17 -1.52
CA GLU A 452 -19.76 -37.56 -2.02
C GLU A 452 -20.72 -38.65 -2.56
N GLU A 453 -20.19 -39.61 -3.33
CA GLU A 453 -20.97 -40.77 -3.79
C GLU A 453 -21.54 -41.62 -2.62
N VAL A 454 -20.71 -41.87 -1.59
CA VAL A 454 -21.16 -42.62 -0.40
C VAL A 454 -22.22 -41.85 0.36
N LYS A 455 -22.10 -40.51 0.47
CA LYS A 455 -23.13 -39.66 1.06
C LYS A 455 -24.45 -39.71 0.29
N GLU A 456 -24.41 -39.68 -1.04
CA GLU A 456 -25.60 -39.81 -1.88
C GLU A 456 -26.24 -41.18 -1.74
N LYS A 457 -25.46 -42.26 -1.83
CA LYS A 457 -25.96 -43.65 -1.66
C LYS A 457 -26.59 -43.88 -0.27
N LYS A 458 -25.99 -43.31 0.78
CA LYS A 458 -26.55 -43.30 2.14
C LYS A 458 -27.88 -42.56 2.18
N SER A 459 -27.97 -41.38 1.56
CA SER A 459 -29.25 -40.61 1.51
C SER A 459 -30.34 -41.38 0.76
N GLN A 460 -30.01 -42.05 -0.33
CA GLN A 460 -30.97 -42.89 -1.08
C GLN A 460 -31.40 -44.12 -0.27
N ALA A 461 -30.44 -44.77 0.43
CA ALA A 461 -30.77 -45.92 1.29
C ALA A 461 -31.72 -45.53 2.44
N VAL A 462 -31.52 -44.35 3.03
CA VAL A 462 -32.44 -43.81 4.07
C VAL A 462 -33.81 -43.50 3.48
N LYS A 463 -33.92 -42.91 2.29
CA LYS A 463 -35.19 -42.64 1.61
C LYS A 463 -35.93 -43.92 1.29
N ASN A 464 -35.23 -44.99 0.96
CA ASN A 464 -35.78 -46.31 0.66
C ASN A 464 -36.03 -47.17 1.91
N GLN A 465 -35.89 -46.61 3.12
CA GLN A 465 -36.07 -47.28 4.43
C GLN A 465 -35.15 -48.51 4.63
N ASN A 466 -34.05 -48.62 3.91
CA ASN A 466 -33.10 -49.71 4.06
C ASN A 466 -32.00 -49.32 5.04
N TYR A 467 -32.29 -49.41 6.34
CA TYR A 467 -31.41 -48.95 7.42
C TYR A 467 -30.13 -49.77 7.57
N GLU A 468 -30.11 -51.02 7.16
CA GLU A 468 -28.95 -51.91 7.22
C GLU A 468 -27.89 -51.45 6.19
N LEU A 469 -28.29 -51.16 4.96
CA LEU A 469 -27.44 -50.58 3.95
C LEU A 469 -26.99 -49.16 4.29
N ALA A 470 -27.86 -48.33 4.90
CA ALA A 470 -27.49 -47.00 5.36
C ALA A 470 -26.44 -47.01 6.47
N ALA A 471 -26.48 -48.02 7.36
CA ALA A 471 -25.46 -48.22 8.38
C ALA A 471 -24.09 -48.56 7.77
N GLY A 472 -24.05 -49.47 6.77
CA GLY A 472 -22.82 -49.81 6.06
C GLY A 472 -22.19 -48.63 5.32
N TYR A 473 -23.04 -47.77 4.70
CA TYR A 473 -22.55 -46.53 4.08
C TYR A 473 -22.04 -45.50 5.11
N ARG A 474 -22.65 -45.44 6.30
CA ARG A 474 -22.16 -44.59 7.38
C ARG A 474 -20.79 -45.02 7.86
N ASP A 475 -20.57 -46.32 8.06
CA ASP A 475 -19.26 -46.86 8.48
C ASP A 475 -18.21 -46.56 7.43
N ARG A 476 -18.52 -46.74 6.14
CA ARG A 476 -17.63 -46.36 5.05
C ARG A 476 -17.31 -44.86 5.00
N GLN A 477 -18.31 -43.99 5.24
CA GLN A 477 -18.15 -42.55 5.34
C GLN A 477 -17.16 -42.18 6.45
N VAL A 478 -17.25 -42.77 7.64
CA VAL A 478 -16.38 -42.52 8.79
C VAL A 478 -14.94 -42.90 8.46
N VAL A 479 -14.71 -44.00 7.75
CA VAL A 479 -13.40 -44.44 7.31
C VAL A 479 -12.81 -43.45 6.28
N LEU A 480 -13.60 -43.05 5.28
CA LEU A 480 -13.18 -42.08 4.27
C LEU A 480 -12.90 -40.68 4.85
N ASP A 481 -13.73 -40.21 5.80
CA ASP A 481 -13.52 -38.94 6.51
C ASP A 481 -12.20 -38.98 7.30
N LYS A 482 -11.81 -40.13 7.86
CA LYS A 482 -10.55 -40.29 8.58
C LYS A 482 -9.35 -40.32 7.62
N GLU A 483 -9.45 -41.07 6.54
CA GLU A 483 -8.41 -41.14 5.48
C GLU A 483 -8.18 -39.76 4.85
N LEU A 484 -9.26 -39.03 4.57
CA LEU A 484 -9.21 -37.66 4.06
C LEU A 484 -8.54 -36.68 5.06
N LYS A 485 -8.84 -36.83 6.36
CA LYS A 485 -8.16 -36.03 7.38
C LYS A 485 -6.68 -36.31 7.41
N GLU A 486 -6.27 -37.58 7.41
CA GLU A 486 -4.86 -37.97 7.41
C GLU A 486 -4.13 -37.49 6.14
N LEU A 487 -4.78 -37.57 4.96
CA LEU A 487 -4.23 -37.07 3.71
C LEU A 487 -4.11 -35.55 3.69
N ASN A 488 -5.14 -34.84 4.17
CA ASN A 488 -5.10 -33.39 4.28
C ASN A 488 -4.05 -32.91 5.29
N GLU A 489 -3.86 -33.61 6.41
CA GLU A 489 -2.79 -33.30 7.37
C GLU A 489 -1.40 -33.53 6.77
N ARG A 490 -1.18 -34.63 6.01
CA ARG A 490 0.07 -34.87 5.28
C ARG A 490 0.33 -33.83 4.21
N TRP A 491 -0.73 -33.46 3.46
CA TRP A 491 -0.62 -32.41 2.45
C TRP A 491 -0.33 -31.03 3.06
N ALA A 492 -1.00 -30.70 4.15
CA ALA A 492 -0.76 -29.46 4.90
C ALA A 492 0.65 -29.39 5.51
N ASN A 493 1.22 -30.56 5.89
CA ASN A 493 2.58 -30.67 6.42
C ASN A 493 3.66 -30.75 5.33
N GLY A 494 3.29 -30.70 4.02
CA GLY A 494 4.23 -30.77 2.91
C GLY A 494 4.85 -32.17 2.66
N GLU A 495 4.31 -33.22 3.31
CA GLU A 495 4.85 -34.59 3.22
C GLU A 495 4.50 -35.31 1.90
N SER A 496 3.63 -34.74 1.07
CA SER A 496 3.05 -35.42 -0.11
C SER A 496 3.48 -34.84 -1.46
N GLY A 497 4.53 -34.01 -1.55
CA GLY A 497 4.97 -33.42 -2.82
C GLY A 497 6.49 -33.35 -3.00
N GLU A 498 6.94 -33.27 -4.25
CA GLU A 498 8.30 -32.84 -4.59
C GLU A 498 8.56 -31.46 -3.98
N GLN A 499 9.69 -31.30 -3.31
CA GLN A 499 10.08 -29.97 -2.79
C GLN A 499 10.21 -29.01 -3.97
N LEU A 500 9.36 -27.99 -4.00
CA LEU A 500 9.35 -26.99 -5.04
C LEU A 500 10.63 -26.16 -4.97
N THR A 501 11.29 -25.97 -6.09
CA THR A 501 12.49 -25.14 -6.19
C THR A 501 12.11 -23.73 -6.59
N VAL A 502 12.71 -22.77 -5.93
CA VAL A 502 12.58 -21.33 -6.24
C VAL A 502 13.78 -20.89 -7.06
N ASP A 503 13.50 -20.42 -8.28
CA ASP A 503 14.48 -19.96 -9.25
C ASP A 503 14.51 -18.43 -9.35
N ALA A 504 15.55 -17.91 -10.02
CA ALA A 504 15.71 -16.47 -10.23
C ALA A 504 14.53 -15.80 -10.99
N ASP A 505 13.87 -16.55 -11.89
CA ASP A 505 12.73 -16.02 -12.66
C ASP A 505 11.50 -15.77 -11.77
N GLN A 506 11.25 -16.62 -10.79
CA GLN A 506 10.16 -16.46 -9.82
C GLN A 506 10.43 -15.28 -8.88
N VAL A 507 11.69 -15.09 -8.48
CA VAL A 507 12.11 -13.88 -7.73
C VAL A 507 11.87 -12.62 -8.57
N ALA A 508 12.25 -12.65 -9.86
CA ALA A 508 12.01 -11.53 -10.76
C ALA A 508 10.51 -11.20 -10.91
N GLU A 509 9.67 -12.22 -10.92
CA GLU A 509 8.22 -12.04 -10.99
C GLU A 509 7.67 -11.39 -9.71
N VAL A 510 8.17 -11.78 -8.53
CA VAL A 510 7.77 -11.17 -7.25
C VAL A 510 8.27 -9.73 -7.15
N VAL A 511 9.55 -9.48 -7.44
CA VAL A 511 10.08 -8.11 -7.45
C VAL A 511 9.35 -7.24 -8.48
N SER A 512 8.90 -7.82 -9.59
CA SER A 512 8.03 -7.15 -10.56
C SER A 512 6.69 -6.74 -9.97
N MET A 513 6.06 -7.59 -9.16
CA MET A 513 4.82 -7.25 -8.47
C MET A 513 5.03 -6.17 -7.42
N MET A 514 6.13 -6.23 -6.66
CA MET A 514 6.47 -5.25 -5.62
C MET A 514 6.73 -3.86 -6.22
N THR A 515 7.37 -3.79 -7.39
CA THR A 515 7.85 -2.53 -7.99
C THR A 515 7.02 -2.01 -9.14
N GLY A 516 6.14 -2.86 -9.71
CA GLY A 516 5.41 -2.56 -10.94
C GLY A 516 6.25 -2.62 -12.23
N VAL A 517 7.52 -3.05 -12.14
CA VAL A 517 8.41 -3.22 -13.31
C VAL A 517 8.19 -4.61 -13.89
N PRO A 518 7.85 -4.78 -15.17
CA PRO A 518 7.60 -6.09 -15.77
C PRO A 518 8.78 -7.06 -15.62
N ALA A 519 8.52 -8.29 -15.14
CA ALA A 519 9.54 -9.33 -14.88
C ALA A 519 10.39 -9.66 -16.10
N GLN A 520 9.78 -9.69 -17.28
CA GLN A 520 10.48 -9.93 -18.55
C GLN A 520 11.58 -8.91 -18.87
N ARG A 521 11.58 -7.76 -18.19
CA ARG A 521 12.61 -6.72 -18.31
C ARG A 521 13.76 -6.87 -17.34
N MET A 522 13.58 -7.68 -16.30
CA MET A 522 14.63 -7.96 -15.31
C MET A 522 15.58 -9.05 -15.79
N ALA A 523 15.13 -9.89 -16.74
CA ALA A 523 15.93 -10.95 -17.37
C ALA A 523 16.78 -10.42 -18.55
N GLU A 524 17.75 -11.22 -19.00
CA GLU A 524 18.77 -10.86 -20.02
C GLU A 524 18.26 -10.41 -21.42
N GLN A 525 16.96 -10.44 -21.68
CA GLN A 525 16.37 -10.05 -22.98
C GLN A 525 16.27 -8.54 -23.23
N GLU A 526 16.71 -7.69 -22.30
CA GLU A 526 16.64 -6.22 -22.46
C GLU A 526 17.38 -5.73 -23.71
N GLY A 527 18.48 -6.33 -24.05
CA GLY A 527 19.28 -5.98 -25.24
C GLY A 527 18.58 -6.24 -26.58
N ILE A 528 17.79 -7.30 -26.70
CA ILE A 528 17.05 -7.63 -27.93
C ILE A 528 15.88 -6.66 -28.11
N ARG A 529 15.21 -6.35 -27.03
CA ARG A 529 14.06 -5.45 -27.02
C ARG A 529 14.44 -4.01 -27.35
N LEU A 530 15.57 -3.52 -26.81
CA LEU A 530 16.12 -2.21 -27.13
C LEU A 530 16.49 -2.06 -28.62
N LYS A 531 16.84 -3.15 -29.32
CA LYS A 531 17.07 -3.13 -30.78
C LYS A 531 15.79 -2.91 -31.56
N GLY A 532 14.65 -3.46 -31.10
CA GLY A 532 13.35 -3.30 -31.76
C GLY A 532 12.65 -1.95 -31.49
N MET A 533 13.11 -1.18 -30.48
CA MET A 533 12.48 0.04 -30.00
C MET A 533 12.20 1.08 -31.09
N ALA A 534 13.19 1.32 -31.97
CA ALA A 534 13.06 2.29 -33.04
C ALA A 534 11.95 1.91 -34.04
N ALA A 535 11.87 0.63 -34.40
CA ALA A 535 10.89 0.14 -35.37
C ALA A 535 9.46 0.24 -34.78
N GLU A 536 9.27 -0.17 -33.55
CA GLU A 536 7.97 -0.15 -32.89
C GLU A 536 7.46 1.28 -32.68
N LEU A 537 8.31 2.19 -32.24
CA LEU A 537 7.95 3.59 -32.07
C LEU A 537 7.62 4.27 -33.41
N LYS A 538 8.34 3.96 -34.48
CA LYS A 538 8.06 4.48 -35.85
C LYS A 538 6.75 3.98 -36.41
N ASN A 539 6.32 2.78 -36.06
CA ASN A 539 5.01 2.26 -36.46
C ASN A 539 3.85 2.99 -35.79
N ASN A 540 4.06 3.48 -34.59
CA ASN A 540 3.03 4.16 -33.79
C ASN A 540 3.07 5.69 -33.96
N VAL A 541 4.24 6.28 -34.17
CA VAL A 541 4.43 7.75 -34.28
C VAL A 541 4.89 8.09 -35.68
N ILE A 542 4.00 8.65 -36.45
CA ILE A 542 4.18 8.89 -37.88
C ILE A 542 4.97 10.18 -38.15
N ALA A 543 5.83 10.15 -39.18
CA ALA A 543 6.59 11.29 -39.71
C ALA A 543 7.55 11.97 -38.71
N GLN A 544 8.04 11.24 -37.69
CA GLN A 544 9.02 11.75 -36.74
C GLN A 544 10.25 10.81 -36.61
N ASP A 545 10.63 10.15 -37.69
CA ASP A 545 11.68 9.13 -37.70
C ASP A 545 13.01 9.63 -37.15
N ALA A 546 13.45 10.83 -37.55
CA ALA A 546 14.70 11.42 -37.11
C ALA A 546 14.70 11.75 -35.58
N ALA A 547 13.54 12.17 -35.08
CA ALA A 547 13.35 12.44 -33.65
C ALA A 547 13.45 11.15 -32.83
N ILE A 548 12.76 10.09 -33.31
CA ILE A 548 12.77 8.76 -32.68
C ILE A 548 14.17 8.17 -32.68
N ASP A 549 14.88 8.20 -33.81
CA ASP A 549 16.24 7.63 -33.91
C ASP A 549 17.23 8.28 -32.94
N LYS A 550 17.17 9.61 -32.78
CA LYS A 550 18.03 10.31 -31.82
C LYS A 550 17.71 9.91 -30.40
N MET A 551 16.43 9.88 -30.05
CA MET A 551 15.98 9.50 -28.70
C MET A 551 16.39 8.07 -28.36
N VAL A 552 16.11 7.13 -29.27
CA VAL A 552 16.43 5.71 -29.07
C VAL A 552 17.93 5.50 -28.91
N LYS A 553 18.77 6.14 -29.73
CA LYS A 553 20.24 6.06 -29.61
C LYS A 553 20.73 6.57 -28.26
N ALA A 554 20.17 7.64 -27.75
CA ALA A 554 20.54 8.18 -26.44
C ALA A 554 20.13 7.21 -25.31
N ILE A 555 18.92 6.67 -25.37
CA ILE A 555 18.45 5.67 -24.38
C ILE A 555 19.30 4.40 -24.45
N GLN A 556 19.61 3.89 -25.64
CA GLN A 556 20.46 2.72 -25.80
C GLN A 556 21.87 2.95 -25.22
N ARG A 557 22.48 4.08 -25.49
CA ARG A 557 23.80 4.46 -24.94
C ARG A 557 23.80 4.43 -23.41
N ASN A 558 22.75 4.97 -22.80
CA ASN A 558 22.65 5.04 -21.34
C ASN A 558 22.39 3.68 -20.71
N ARG A 559 21.60 2.82 -21.35
CA ARG A 559 21.27 1.47 -20.85
C ARG A 559 22.43 0.48 -20.98
N VAL A 560 23.35 0.68 -21.91
CA VAL A 560 24.58 -0.14 -22.02
C VAL A 560 25.62 0.20 -20.93
N GLY A 561 25.35 1.20 -20.07
CA GLY A 561 26.23 1.55 -18.95
C GLY A 561 27.36 2.51 -19.31
N LEU A 562 27.27 3.20 -20.46
CA LEU A 562 28.26 4.19 -20.88
C LEU A 562 28.06 5.59 -20.26
N LYS A 563 26.98 5.76 -19.47
CA LYS A 563 26.67 7.00 -18.73
C LYS A 563 26.97 6.82 -17.25
N GLU A 564 27.24 7.91 -16.56
CA GLU A 564 27.41 7.93 -15.12
C GLU A 564 26.16 7.39 -14.39
N PRO A 565 26.33 6.54 -13.36
CA PRO A 565 25.21 5.84 -12.72
C PRO A 565 24.24 6.75 -11.96
N ASN A 566 24.64 7.98 -11.68
CA ASN A 566 23.86 8.93 -10.88
C ASN A 566 22.95 9.84 -11.71
N HIS A 567 22.75 9.57 -13.00
CA HIS A 567 21.88 10.36 -13.86
C HIS A 567 20.59 9.62 -14.23
N PRO A 568 19.49 10.33 -14.57
CA PRO A 568 18.31 9.74 -15.16
C PRO A 568 18.60 8.91 -16.42
N ILE A 569 17.76 7.95 -16.78
CA ILE A 569 17.90 7.11 -17.98
C ILE A 569 18.05 7.96 -19.23
N GLY A 570 17.35 9.09 -19.31
CA GLY A 570 17.44 10.03 -20.41
C GLY A 570 16.80 11.35 -20.08
N VAL A 571 17.41 12.42 -20.56
CA VAL A 571 16.90 13.79 -20.39
C VAL A 571 16.76 14.44 -21.77
N PHE A 572 15.52 14.65 -22.20
CA PHE A 572 15.22 15.12 -23.54
C PHE A 572 14.44 16.42 -23.56
N MET A 573 14.78 17.31 -24.48
CA MET A 573 13.97 18.47 -24.78
C MET A 573 13.31 18.29 -26.16
N PHE A 574 11.99 18.22 -26.21
CA PHE A 574 11.19 18.08 -27.43
C PHE A 574 10.74 19.45 -27.92
N LEU A 575 11.26 19.88 -29.07
CA LEU A 575 10.97 21.16 -29.66
C LEU A 575 10.11 21.00 -30.91
N GLY A 576 9.13 21.84 -31.08
CA GLY A 576 8.29 21.84 -32.30
C GLY A 576 6.93 22.48 -32.08
N PRO A 577 6.17 22.69 -33.15
CA PRO A 577 4.83 23.26 -33.09
C PRO A 577 3.88 22.40 -32.26
N THR A 578 2.73 22.94 -31.92
CA THR A 578 1.64 22.18 -31.27
C THR A 578 1.07 21.13 -32.24
N GLY A 579 0.67 19.98 -31.70
CA GLY A 579 -0.03 18.94 -32.47
C GLY A 579 0.84 18.09 -33.40
N VAL A 580 2.19 18.09 -33.23
CA VAL A 580 3.11 17.27 -34.06
C VAL A 580 3.46 15.92 -33.39
N GLY A 581 2.85 15.61 -32.25
CA GLY A 581 3.03 14.30 -31.60
C GLY A 581 4.03 14.24 -30.44
N LYS A 582 4.53 15.37 -29.88
CA LYS A 582 5.50 15.38 -28.76
C LYS A 582 5.02 14.58 -27.54
N THR A 583 3.85 14.91 -27.03
CA THR A 583 3.23 14.22 -25.88
C THR A 583 2.85 12.77 -26.21
N TYR A 584 2.46 12.52 -27.46
CA TYR A 584 2.11 11.17 -27.93
C TYR A 584 3.33 10.24 -27.98
N LEU A 585 4.48 10.74 -28.47
CA LEU A 585 5.73 9.98 -28.45
C LEU A 585 6.14 9.65 -27.00
N ALA A 586 6.01 10.59 -26.05
CA ALA A 586 6.29 10.32 -24.63
C ALA A 586 5.38 9.22 -24.08
N LYS A 587 4.08 9.23 -24.44
CA LYS A 587 3.13 8.19 -24.03
C LYS A 587 3.51 6.82 -24.62
N LYS A 588 3.82 6.75 -25.91
CA LYS A 588 4.24 5.50 -26.56
C LYS A 588 5.57 4.97 -26.06
N LEU A 589 6.47 5.87 -25.65
CA LEU A 589 7.71 5.50 -25.00
C LEU A 589 7.44 4.89 -23.62
N ALA A 590 6.48 5.42 -22.84
CA ALA A 590 6.09 4.86 -21.56
C ALA A 590 5.50 3.45 -21.71
N GLU A 591 4.60 3.26 -22.64
CA GLU A 591 4.04 1.95 -22.98
C GLU A 591 5.14 0.96 -23.37
N PHE A 592 6.09 1.39 -24.20
CA PHE A 592 7.20 0.54 -24.63
C PHE A 592 8.16 0.23 -23.48
N MET A 593 8.63 1.23 -22.74
CA MET A 593 9.67 1.06 -21.72
C MET A 593 9.12 0.43 -20.42
N PHE A 594 7.92 0.79 -20.01
CA PHE A 594 7.38 0.42 -18.69
C PHE A 594 6.09 -0.41 -18.76
N GLY A 595 5.59 -0.73 -19.97
CA GLY A 595 4.45 -1.64 -20.18
C GLY A 595 3.07 -1.03 -19.97
N SER A 596 2.98 0.18 -19.43
CA SER A 596 1.73 0.88 -19.19
C SER A 596 1.80 2.35 -19.61
N SER A 597 0.69 2.88 -20.11
CA SER A 597 0.55 4.32 -20.33
C SER A 597 0.52 5.12 -19.02
N ASP A 598 0.21 4.46 -17.90
CA ASP A 598 0.10 5.07 -16.57
C ASP A 598 1.48 5.34 -15.94
N ALA A 599 2.54 4.74 -16.52
CA ALA A 599 3.92 5.08 -16.21
C ALA A 599 4.35 6.47 -16.72
N LEU A 600 3.43 7.26 -17.29
CA LEU A 600 3.66 8.64 -17.71
C LEU A 600 3.18 9.62 -16.63
N ILE A 601 4.12 10.25 -15.93
CA ILE A 601 3.87 11.34 -14.99
C ILE A 601 3.87 12.65 -15.78
N ARG A 602 2.71 13.19 -16.10
CA ARG A 602 2.58 14.47 -16.81
C ARG A 602 2.36 15.60 -15.82
N ILE A 603 3.12 16.68 -15.99
CA ILE A 603 3.02 17.94 -15.26
C ILE A 603 2.99 19.09 -16.27
N ASP A 604 1.97 19.92 -16.19
CA ASP A 604 1.82 21.11 -17.04
C ASP A 604 2.54 22.29 -16.36
N MET A 605 3.59 22.79 -16.99
CA MET A 605 4.41 23.87 -16.43
C MET A 605 3.70 25.23 -16.46
N SER A 606 2.58 25.36 -17.13
CA SER A 606 1.74 26.56 -17.11
C SER A 606 1.13 26.84 -15.73
N GLU A 607 1.01 25.80 -14.88
CA GLU A 607 0.58 25.94 -13.48
C GLU A 607 1.70 26.45 -12.54
N TYR A 608 2.95 26.49 -13.01
CA TYR A 608 4.15 26.81 -12.22
C TYR A 608 4.85 28.09 -12.70
N THR A 609 4.08 29.08 -13.10
CA THR A 609 4.55 30.37 -13.57
C THR A 609 5.02 31.29 -12.44
N GLU A 610 4.59 31.05 -11.20
CA GLU A 610 4.89 31.85 -10.04
C GLU A 610 5.84 31.14 -9.06
N SER A 611 6.65 31.90 -8.35
CA SER A 611 7.70 31.35 -7.48
C SER A 611 7.19 30.50 -6.33
N PHE A 612 6.02 30.82 -5.77
CA PHE A 612 5.45 30.05 -4.67
C PHE A 612 4.87 28.69 -5.12
N ASN A 613 4.51 28.55 -6.40
CA ASN A 613 4.00 27.29 -6.91
C ASN A 613 5.07 26.19 -6.99
N THR A 614 6.37 26.55 -6.92
CA THR A 614 7.45 25.55 -6.93
C THR A 614 7.38 24.61 -5.73
N SER A 615 6.91 25.08 -4.57
CA SER A 615 6.69 24.23 -3.39
C SER A 615 5.65 23.12 -3.62
N ARG A 616 4.72 23.28 -4.56
CA ARG A 616 3.77 22.22 -4.92
C ARG A 616 4.43 21.05 -5.67
N LEU A 617 5.58 21.30 -6.33
CA LEU A 617 6.32 20.21 -7.00
C LEU A 617 7.06 19.31 -6.00
N ILE A 618 7.67 19.91 -4.97
CA ILE A 618 8.56 19.21 -4.03
C ILE A 618 7.92 19.00 -2.64
N GLY A 619 6.80 19.66 -2.34
CA GLY A 619 6.17 19.73 -1.02
C GLY A 619 6.50 21.03 -0.30
N ALA A 620 5.60 21.46 0.59
CA ALA A 620 5.78 22.67 1.40
C ALA A 620 6.78 22.39 2.53
N PRO A 621 7.71 23.32 2.82
CA PRO A 621 8.62 23.17 3.95
C PRO A 621 7.87 23.26 5.30
N PRO A 622 8.49 22.79 6.40
CA PRO A 622 7.88 22.83 7.73
C PRO A 622 7.38 24.22 8.09
N GLY A 623 6.16 24.32 8.59
CA GLY A 623 5.53 25.58 9.02
C GLY A 623 4.69 26.28 7.95
N TYR A 624 4.61 25.77 6.73
CA TYR A 624 3.74 26.31 5.68
C TYR A 624 2.49 25.46 5.50
N VAL A 625 1.41 26.09 4.99
CA VAL A 625 0.15 25.39 4.66
C VAL A 625 0.41 24.36 3.58
N GLY A 626 -0.03 23.10 3.81
CA GLY A 626 0.22 21.96 2.93
C GLY A 626 1.47 21.14 3.32
N TYR A 627 2.10 21.42 4.45
CA TYR A 627 3.13 20.57 5.03
C TYR A 627 2.53 19.19 5.34
N GLY A 628 3.13 18.12 4.81
CA GLY A 628 2.61 16.75 4.96
C GLY A 628 1.86 16.20 3.74
N GLU A 629 1.39 17.04 2.81
CA GLU A 629 0.71 16.58 1.59
C GLU A 629 1.68 16.03 0.53
N GLY A 630 2.99 16.22 0.69
CA GLY A 630 4.00 15.83 -0.27
C GLY A 630 3.97 16.63 -1.57
N GLY A 631 5.06 16.59 -2.35
CA GLY A 631 5.13 17.29 -3.64
C GLY A 631 4.47 16.49 -4.77
N GLN A 632 3.81 17.17 -5.69
CA GLN A 632 3.14 16.51 -6.82
C GLN A 632 4.11 15.72 -7.72
N LEU A 633 5.33 16.21 -7.92
CA LEU A 633 6.35 15.51 -8.68
C LEU A 633 7.02 14.42 -7.82
N THR A 634 7.51 14.80 -6.64
CA THR A 634 8.28 13.92 -5.77
C THR A 634 7.49 12.71 -5.29
N GLU A 635 6.22 12.89 -4.90
CA GLU A 635 5.35 11.78 -4.47
C GLU A 635 4.99 10.83 -5.61
N ARG A 636 4.72 11.36 -6.82
CA ARG A 636 4.42 10.51 -7.97
C ARG A 636 5.62 9.69 -8.40
N VAL A 637 6.83 10.28 -8.42
CA VAL A 637 8.06 9.56 -8.75
C VAL A 637 8.40 8.55 -7.65
N ARG A 638 8.21 8.89 -6.38
CA ARG A 638 8.44 7.96 -5.28
C ARG A 638 7.54 6.70 -5.36
N ARG A 639 6.28 6.89 -5.77
CA ARG A 639 5.33 5.77 -5.97
C ARG A 639 5.59 4.99 -7.26
N HIS A 640 6.11 5.68 -8.29
CA HIS A 640 6.39 5.10 -9.60
C HIS A 640 7.81 5.47 -10.03
N PRO A 641 8.86 4.85 -9.43
CA PRO A 641 10.26 5.20 -9.72
C PRO A 641 10.66 4.85 -11.17
N TYR A 642 9.94 3.93 -11.82
CA TYR A 642 10.11 3.57 -13.22
C TYR A 642 9.05 4.26 -14.07
N SER A 643 9.28 5.52 -14.41
CA SER A 643 8.30 6.34 -15.11
C SER A 643 8.95 7.31 -16.11
N ILE A 644 8.11 7.83 -17.01
CA ILE A 644 8.48 8.99 -17.81
C ILE A 644 7.89 10.23 -17.16
N VAL A 645 8.76 11.16 -16.81
CA VAL A 645 8.36 12.48 -16.31
C VAL A 645 8.27 13.43 -17.50
N LEU A 646 7.05 13.81 -17.87
CA LEU A 646 6.78 14.76 -18.94
C LEU A 646 6.46 16.13 -18.35
N LEU A 647 7.37 17.09 -18.53
CA LEU A 647 7.19 18.49 -18.19
C LEU A 647 6.71 19.24 -19.45
N ASP A 648 5.41 19.48 -19.53
CA ASP A 648 4.79 20.06 -20.71
C ASP A 648 4.89 21.59 -20.67
N GLU A 649 5.20 22.24 -21.80
CA GLU A 649 5.35 23.69 -21.95
C GLU A 649 6.38 24.32 -20.95
N ILE A 650 7.56 23.73 -20.89
CA ILE A 650 8.63 24.11 -19.94
C ILE A 650 9.02 25.60 -19.99
N GLU A 651 8.86 26.26 -21.15
CA GLU A 651 9.11 27.68 -21.31
C GLU A 651 8.21 28.61 -20.47
N LYS A 652 7.13 28.09 -19.91
CA LYS A 652 6.21 28.84 -19.05
C LYS A 652 6.59 28.76 -17.57
N ALA A 653 7.47 27.84 -17.20
CA ALA A 653 7.88 27.62 -15.82
C ALA A 653 8.67 28.81 -15.27
N HIS A 654 8.51 29.07 -13.97
CA HIS A 654 9.31 30.05 -13.24
C HIS A 654 10.79 29.60 -13.18
N ALA A 655 11.72 30.56 -13.09
CA ALA A 655 13.17 30.28 -13.04
C ALA A 655 13.59 29.32 -11.92
N ASN A 656 12.91 29.33 -10.78
CA ASN A 656 13.18 28.44 -9.66
C ASN A 656 12.95 26.97 -10.00
N VAL A 657 12.04 26.66 -10.93
CA VAL A 657 11.79 25.27 -11.37
C VAL A 657 13.04 24.72 -12.07
N PHE A 658 13.73 25.54 -12.88
CA PHE A 658 14.97 25.12 -13.53
C PHE A 658 16.07 24.81 -12.54
N ASN A 659 16.19 25.61 -11.47
CA ASN A 659 17.18 25.37 -10.42
C ASN A 659 16.93 24.05 -9.67
N LEU A 660 15.67 23.71 -9.44
CA LEU A 660 15.29 22.43 -8.84
C LEU A 660 15.59 21.26 -9.79
N LEU A 661 15.29 21.43 -11.07
CA LEU A 661 15.55 20.41 -12.07
C LEU A 661 17.06 20.17 -12.26
N LEU A 662 17.93 21.16 -12.13
CA LEU A 662 19.38 20.98 -12.20
C LEU A 662 19.86 19.89 -11.23
N GLN A 663 19.33 19.86 -10.01
CA GLN A 663 19.69 18.83 -9.04
C GLN A 663 19.33 17.42 -9.54
N VAL A 664 18.15 17.26 -10.15
CA VAL A 664 17.73 15.98 -10.75
C VAL A 664 18.60 15.60 -11.92
N LEU A 665 18.95 16.59 -12.76
CA LEU A 665 19.72 16.35 -13.97
C LEU A 665 21.17 15.96 -13.68
N ASP A 666 21.73 16.44 -12.55
CA ASP A 666 23.11 16.19 -12.15
C ASP A 666 23.28 14.95 -11.28
N GLU A 667 22.45 14.83 -10.25
CA GLU A 667 22.60 13.80 -9.22
C GLU A 667 21.54 12.68 -9.35
N GLY A 668 20.59 12.81 -10.26
CA GLY A 668 19.48 11.86 -10.40
C GLY A 668 18.60 11.77 -9.15
N ARG A 669 18.65 12.79 -8.28
CA ARG A 669 17.93 12.81 -7.01
C ARG A 669 17.39 14.19 -6.73
N MET A 670 16.31 14.24 -5.93
CA MET A 670 15.71 15.49 -5.48
C MET A 670 15.27 15.35 -4.03
N THR A 671 15.56 16.35 -3.20
CA THR A 671 15.06 16.38 -1.83
C THR A 671 13.67 16.97 -1.79
N ASP A 672 12.71 16.28 -1.18
CA ASP A 672 11.34 16.75 -1.00
C ASP A 672 11.24 17.79 0.12
N GLY A 673 10.05 18.40 0.29
CA GLY A 673 9.77 19.36 1.35
C GLY A 673 9.90 18.81 2.77
N ASN A 674 9.89 17.50 2.93
CA ASN A 674 10.05 16.78 4.19
C ASN A 674 11.51 16.37 4.46
N GLY A 675 12.45 16.72 3.57
CA GLY A 675 13.85 16.34 3.69
C GLY A 675 14.17 14.93 3.17
N ARG A 676 13.22 14.23 2.55
CA ARG A 676 13.42 12.88 2.00
C ARG A 676 14.06 12.96 0.61
N LEU A 677 14.99 12.05 0.34
CA LEU A 677 15.65 11.96 -0.95
C LEU A 677 14.80 11.10 -1.89
N VAL A 678 14.35 11.68 -3.01
CA VAL A 678 13.58 11.00 -4.05
C VAL A 678 14.48 10.69 -5.23
N ASP A 679 14.48 9.43 -5.67
CA ASP A 679 15.37 8.90 -6.71
C ASP A 679 14.73 9.02 -8.11
N PHE A 680 15.41 9.71 -9.03
CA PHE A 680 15.02 9.89 -10.43
C PHE A 680 15.92 9.11 -11.41
N ARG A 681 16.88 8.32 -10.93
CA ARG A 681 17.85 7.62 -11.78
C ARG A 681 17.17 6.62 -12.74
N ASN A 682 16.03 6.11 -12.36
CA ASN A 682 15.25 5.17 -13.14
C ASN A 682 14.15 5.84 -13.98
N THR A 683 14.12 7.16 -14.05
CA THR A 683 13.15 7.91 -14.85
C THR A 683 13.74 8.37 -16.18
N VAL A 684 12.84 8.60 -17.15
CA VAL A 684 13.17 9.37 -18.38
C VAL A 684 12.49 10.73 -18.25
N ILE A 685 13.25 11.79 -18.34
CA ILE A 685 12.73 13.17 -18.24
C ILE A 685 12.55 13.72 -19.65
N ILE A 686 11.35 14.12 -19.98
CA ILE A 686 11.00 14.74 -21.26
C ILE A 686 10.39 16.12 -20.99
N MET A 687 10.98 17.13 -21.57
CA MET A 687 10.50 18.51 -21.52
C MET A 687 9.97 18.89 -22.89
N THR A 688 8.76 19.42 -23.00
CA THR A 688 8.27 19.93 -24.28
C THR A 688 8.34 21.44 -24.32
N SER A 689 8.67 22.00 -25.48
CA SER A 689 8.68 23.44 -25.69
C SER A 689 8.24 23.82 -27.11
N ASN A 690 7.65 24.99 -27.21
CA ASN A 690 7.30 25.64 -28.46
C ASN A 690 8.30 26.75 -28.82
N ALA A 691 9.41 26.88 -28.07
CA ALA A 691 10.44 27.90 -28.28
C ALA A 691 11.05 27.81 -29.69
N GLY A 692 11.28 28.91 -30.31
CA GLY A 692 11.87 29.00 -31.66
C GLY A 692 10.93 28.74 -32.83
N THR A 693 9.73 28.16 -32.61
CA THR A 693 8.80 27.84 -33.70
C THR A 693 8.20 29.10 -34.39
N ARG A 694 7.99 30.19 -33.64
CA ARG A 694 7.57 31.48 -34.19
C ARG A 694 8.63 32.09 -35.06
N GLN A 695 9.88 32.06 -34.62
CA GLN A 695 11.03 32.60 -35.35
C GLN A 695 11.30 31.83 -36.66
N LEU A 696 11.10 30.50 -36.64
CA LEU A 696 11.15 29.67 -37.84
C LEU A 696 10.04 30.01 -38.84
N LYS A 697 8.82 30.34 -38.38
CA LYS A 697 7.68 30.79 -39.24
C LYS A 697 7.94 32.17 -39.83
N ASP A 698 8.48 33.10 -39.10
CA ASP A 698 8.83 34.46 -39.56
C ASP A 698 9.95 34.40 -40.58
N PHE A 699 10.89 33.46 -40.46
CA PHE A 699 11.95 33.27 -41.44
C PHE A 699 11.44 32.72 -42.79
N GLY A 700 10.46 31.81 -42.80
CA GLY A 700 9.79 31.34 -44.00
C GLY A 700 8.99 32.42 -44.74
N ARG A 701 8.73 33.57 -44.10
CA ARG A 701 8.01 34.74 -44.64
C ARG A 701 8.91 35.91 -45.03
N GLY A 702 10.25 35.78 -44.82
CA GLY A 702 11.21 36.87 -45.02
C GLY A 702 11.26 37.33 -46.48
N VAL A 703 11.15 38.65 -46.65
CA VAL A 703 11.26 39.39 -47.90
C VAL A 703 12.61 39.15 -48.56
N GLY A 704 12.66 38.35 -49.62
CA GLY A 704 13.90 38.29 -50.45
C GLY A 704 14.18 36.94 -51.13
N PHE A 705 13.47 35.88 -50.87
CA PHE A 705 13.56 34.65 -51.69
C PHE A 705 12.27 34.38 -52.43
N GLY A 706 12.40 34.33 -53.77
CA GLY A 706 11.27 34.26 -54.67
C GLY A 706 10.34 33.06 -54.45
N ALA A 707 9.09 33.27 -54.70
CA ALA A 707 7.89 32.48 -55.03
C ALA A 707 7.89 30.91 -54.88
N SER A 708 8.90 30.28 -54.31
CA SER A 708 8.99 28.82 -54.12
C SER A 708 8.83 28.34 -52.68
N ALA A 709 8.56 29.24 -51.71
CA ALA A 709 8.43 28.92 -50.29
C ALA A 709 7.01 28.57 -49.85
N SER A 710 6.03 28.45 -50.79
CA SER A 710 4.66 28.02 -50.51
C SER A 710 4.44 26.51 -50.47
N THR A 711 5.46 25.72 -50.76
CA THR A 711 5.46 24.27 -50.62
C THR A 711 6.56 23.86 -49.63
N GLY A 712 6.13 23.41 -48.45
CA GLY A 712 6.90 23.13 -47.28
C GLY A 712 8.03 22.08 -47.34
N LEU A 713 9.05 22.32 -48.23
CA LEU A 713 10.22 21.45 -48.34
C LEU A 713 11.49 22.27 -48.14
N MET A 714 12.07 22.22 -46.99
CA MET A 714 13.49 22.54 -46.75
C MET A 714 14.34 21.53 -47.52
N LYS A 715 14.77 21.86 -48.73
CA LYS A 715 15.47 20.95 -49.65
C LYS A 715 16.98 20.93 -49.49
N SER A 716 17.62 21.80 -48.66
CA SER A 716 19.05 21.87 -48.54
C SER A 716 19.53 21.62 -47.09
N ASP A 717 20.61 20.89 -46.90
CA ASP A 717 21.26 20.66 -45.60
C ASP A 717 21.67 21.95 -44.94
N LYS A 718 21.98 23.02 -45.73
CA LYS A 718 22.25 24.36 -45.20
C LYS A 718 21.02 25.00 -44.52
N ASP A 719 19.84 24.78 -45.05
CA ASP A 719 18.58 25.31 -44.46
C ASP A 719 18.26 24.64 -43.15
N LYS A 720 18.54 23.34 -43.05
CA LYS A 720 18.40 22.57 -41.79
C LYS A 720 19.39 23.02 -40.73
N GLN A 721 20.60 23.32 -41.13
CA GLN A 721 21.63 23.78 -40.20
C GLN A 721 21.33 25.18 -39.67
N TYR A 722 20.88 26.07 -40.55
CA TYR A 722 20.46 27.43 -40.19
C TYR A 722 19.19 27.44 -39.31
N ALA A 723 18.25 26.56 -39.55
CA ALA A 723 17.08 26.37 -38.68
C ALA A 723 17.47 25.90 -37.29
N ARG A 724 18.46 24.99 -37.17
CA ARG A 724 19.05 24.57 -35.92
C ARG A 724 19.71 25.72 -35.14
N ASP A 725 20.44 26.58 -35.86
CA ASP A 725 21.11 27.73 -35.25
C ASP A 725 20.09 28.75 -34.70
N ILE A 726 18.97 28.96 -35.40
CA ILE A 726 17.89 29.83 -34.94
C ILE A 726 17.24 29.26 -33.67
N VAL A 727 16.96 27.96 -33.67
CA VAL A 727 16.38 27.27 -32.51
C VAL A 727 17.34 27.33 -31.34
N GLN A 728 18.61 27.09 -31.56
CA GLN A 728 19.63 27.14 -30.52
C GLN A 728 19.79 28.56 -29.93
N LYS A 729 19.75 29.59 -30.76
CA LYS A 729 19.71 31.00 -30.30
C LYS A 729 18.45 31.35 -29.54
N ALA A 730 17.30 30.78 -29.92
CA ALA A 730 16.05 30.97 -29.18
C ALA A 730 16.09 30.31 -27.81
N LEU A 731 16.65 29.10 -27.74
CA LEU A 731 16.82 28.37 -26.48
C LEU A 731 17.79 29.08 -25.53
N SER A 732 18.93 29.57 -26.06
CA SER A 732 19.93 30.29 -25.26
C SER A 732 19.44 31.61 -24.67
N LYS A 733 18.32 32.15 -25.20
CA LYS A 733 17.64 33.33 -24.62
C LYS A 733 16.69 32.98 -23.47
N GLN A 734 16.17 31.77 -23.44
CA GLN A 734 15.15 31.34 -22.45
C GLN A 734 15.73 30.49 -21.35
N PHE A 735 16.74 29.69 -21.66
CA PHE A 735 17.35 28.74 -20.74
C PHE A 735 18.83 29.06 -20.49
N SER A 736 19.29 28.85 -19.27
CA SER A 736 20.71 29.03 -18.94
C SER A 736 21.57 28.01 -19.72
N PRO A 737 22.82 28.41 -20.09
CA PRO A 737 23.74 27.45 -20.72
C PRO A 737 23.97 26.20 -19.87
N GLU A 738 23.99 26.35 -18.55
CA GLU A 738 24.16 25.27 -17.62
C GLU A 738 23.04 24.22 -17.75
N PHE A 739 21.79 24.67 -17.81
CA PHE A 739 20.64 23.79 -17.99
C PHE A 739 20.69 23.07 -19.34
N LEU A 740 21.02 23.78 -20.43
CA LEU A 740 21.09 23.19 -21.76
C LEU A 740 22.20 22.14 -21.90
N ASN A 741 23.32 22.30 -21.19
CA ASN A 741 24.44 21.37 -21.21
C ASN A 741 24.15 20.06 -20.43
N ARG A 742 23.10 20.02 -19.60
CA ARG A 742 22.68 18.83 -18.85
C ARG A 742 21.67 17.96 -19.60
N LEU A 743 21.19 18.42 -20.76
CA LEU A 743 20.31 17.66 -21.63
C LEU A 743 21.10 16.62 -22.42
N ASP A 744 20.61 15.37 -22.48
CA ASP A 744 21.24 14.36 -23.33
C ASP A 744 21.06 14.68 -24.81
N GLU A 745 19.87 15.11 -25.21
CA GLU A 745 19.54 15.46 -26.58
C GLU A 745 18.43 16.50 -26.67
N ILE A 746 18.58 17.42 -27.62
CA ILE A 746 17.55 18.34 -28.07
C ILE A 746 16.93 17.78 -29.34
N ILE A 747 15.66 17.39 -29.27
CA ILE A 747 14.95 16.69 -30.34
C ILE A 747 13.95 17.64 -30.99
N THR A 748 14.13 17.92 -32.27
CA THR A 748 13.23 18.75 -33.05
C THR A 748 12.20 17.89 -33.76
N PHE A 749 10.94 18.26 -33.62
CA PHE A 749 9.80 17.66 -34.33
C PHE A 749 9.49 18.44 -35.58
N ASP A 750 9.37 17.73 -36.68
CA ASP A 750 9.01 18.31 -37.97
C ASP A 750 7.51 18.61 -38.04
N GLN A 751 7.16 19.58 -38.90
CA GLN A 751 5.77 19.88 -39.20
C GLN A 751 5.17 18.74 -40.01
N LEU A 752 3.93 18.36 -39.69
CA LEU A 752 3.24 17.28 -40.37
C LEU A 752 2.76 17.77 -41.74
N ASP A 753 2.94 16.95 -42.76
CA ASP A 753 2.35 17.13 -44.10
C ASP A 753 1.02 16.39 -44.23
N LEU A 754 0.31 16.60 -45.34
CA LEU A 754 -1.01 15.99 -45.56
C LEU A 754 -0.93 14.45 -45.62
N ASP A 755 0.15 13.92 -46.17
CA ASP A 755 0.36 12.47 -46.30
C ASP A 755 0.65 11.83 -44.95
N ALA A 756 1.35 12.54 -44.03
CA ALA A 756 1.50 12.11 -42.65
C ALA A 756 0.15 12.11 -41.91
N ILE A 757 -0.71 13.12 -42.16
CA ILE A 757 -2.04 13.19 -41.54
C ILE A 757 -2.91 12.03 -41.98
N LYS A 758 -2.91 11.65 -43.27
CA LYS A 758 -3.62 10.47 -43.78
C LYS A 758 -3.19 9.19 -43.03
N ARG A 759 -1.89 9.00 -42.82
CA ARG A 759 -1.39 7.85 -42.06
C ARG A 759 -1.73 7.92 -40.54
N ILE A 760 -1.79 9.12 -39.97
CA ILE A 760 -2.20 9.30 -38.58
C ILE A 760 -3.68 8.94 -38.39
N ILE A 761 -4.55 9.28 -39.38
CA ILE A 761 -5.94 8.86 -39.35
C ILE A 761 -6.07 7.35 -39.26
N ASP A 762 -5.31 6.60 -40.08
CA ASP A 762 -5.36 5.14 -40.03
C ASP A 762 -4.99 4.58 -38.65
N VAL A 763 -4.08 5.24 -37.91
CA VAL A 763 -3.73 4.85 -36.54
C VAL A 763 -4.85 5.17 -35.53
N GLU A 764 -5.46 6.37 -35.64
CA GLU A 764 -6.57 6.79 -34.78
C GLU A 764 -7.84 5.98 -35.04
N LEU A 765 -8.13 5.65 -36.30
CA LEU A 765 -9.29 4.85 -36.68
C LEU A 765 -9.21 3.40 -36.20
N LYS A 766 -8.02 2.83 -35.97
CA LYS A 766 -7.89 1.48 -35.38
C LYS A 766 -8.62 1.36 -34.05
N GLY A 767 -8.50 2.37 -33.19
CA GLY A 767 -9.22 2.40 -31.93
C GLY A 767 -10.73 2.53 -32.07
N LEU A 768 -11.19 3.25 -33.10
CA LEU A 768 -12.61 3.36 -33.43
C LEU A 768 -13.15 2.03 -33.97
N TYR A 769 -12.44 1.40 -34.91
CA TYR A 769 -12.82 0.09 -35.45
C TYR A 769 -12.96 -0.97 -34.34
N GLN A 770 -12.00 -1.07 -33.43
CA GLN A 770 -12.08 -2.01 -32.31
C GLN A 770 -13.30 -1.77 -31.39
N ARG A 771 -13.64 -0.50 -31.09
CA ARG A 771 -14.82 -0.19 -30.30
C ARG A 771 -16.12 -0.56 -31.00
N ILE A 772 -16.18 -0.37 -32.31
CA ILE A 772 -17.38 -0.65 -33.11
C ILE A 772 -17.52 -2.16 -33.31
N GLU A 773 -16.44 -2.88 -33.53
CA GLU A 773 -16.44 -4.36 -33.53
C GLU A 773 -16.94 -4.96 -32.20
N GLN A 774 -16.59 -4.37 -31.07
CA GLN A 774 -17.09 -4.81 -29.76
C GLN A 774 -18.61 -4.63 -29.61
N ILE A 775 -19.18 -3.65 -30.33
CA ILE A 775 -20.63 -3.42 -30.36
C ILE A 775 -21.30 -4.34 -31.41
N GLY A 776 -20.50 -5.04 -32.23
CA GLY A 776 -20.99 -6.01 -33.23
C GLY A 776 -21.19 -5.44 -34.62
N TYR A 777 -20.63 -4.27 -34.98
CA TYR A 777 -20.70 -3.71 -36.33
C TYR A 777 -19.31 -3.67 -36.98
N HIS A 778 -19.28 -3.64 -38.31
CA HIS A 778 -18.07 -3.42 -39.11
C HIS A 778 -18.15 -2.10 -39.88
N ILE A 779 -16.99 -1.46 -40.07
CA ILE A 779 -16.91 -0.21 -40.85
C ILE A 779 -15.98 -0.43 -42.02
N ASP A 780 -16.44 0.06 -43.18
CA ASP A 780 -15.65 0.20 -44.39
C ASP A 780 -15.64 1.67 -44.81
N LEU A 781 -14.47 2.29 -44.76
CA LEU A 781 -14.28 3.71 -45.04
C LEU A 781 -13.53 3.90 -46.34
N SER A 782 -14.12 4.57 -47.33
CA SER A 782 -13.47 4.84 -48.61
C SER A 782 -12.26 5.79 -48.45
N ASP A 783 -11.27 5.67 -49.36
CA ASP A 783 -10.07 6.52 -49.31
C ASP A 783 -10.39 8.01 -49.50
N GLU A 784 -11.44 8.31 -50.29
CA GLU A 784 -11.93 9.66 -50.47
C GLU A 784 -12.55 10.25 -49.20
N ALA A 785 -13.26 9.44 -48.45
CA ALA A 785 -13.80 9.82 -47.16
C ALA A 785 -12.68 10.06 -46.09
N LYS A 786 -11.64 9.23 -46.10
CA LYS A 786 -10.44 9.45 -45.29
C LYS A 786 -9.74 10.77 -45.63
N GLU A 787 -9.59 11.06 -46.94
CA GLU A 787 -8.97 12.30 -47.38
C GLU A 787 -9.78 13.55 -47.02
N PHE A 788 -11.11 13.45 -47.07
CA PHE A 788 -12.01 14.48 -46.61
C PHE A 788 -11.82 14.76 -45.10
N VAL A 789 -11.85 13.73 -44.27
CA VAL A 789 -11.63 13.85 -42.80
C VAL A 789 -10.23 14.39 -42.53
N ALA A 790 -9.19 13.94 -43.25
CA ALA A 790 -7.85 14.45 -43.16
C ALA A 790 -7.77 15.96 -43.43
N THR A 791 -8.38 16.39 -44.49
CA THR A 791 -8.37 17.80 -44.93
C THR A 791 -9.12 18.69 -43.93
N LYS A 792 -10.28 18.24 -43.44
CA LYS A 792 -11.07 18.98 -42.43
C LYS A 792 -10.43 18.94 -41.05
N GLY A 793 -9.68 17.87 -40.71
CA GLY A 793 -8.96 17.66 -39.44
C GLY A 793 -7.55 18.25 -39.39
N TYR A 794 -7.05 18.79 -40.50
CA TYR A 794 -5.71 19.38 -40.59
C TYR A 794 -5.75 20.90 -40.47
N ASP A 795 -4.97 21.43 -39.54
CA ASP A 795 -4.72 22.87 -39.45
C ASP A 795 -3.21 23.13 -39.41
N VAL A 796 -2.75 24.04 -40.25
CA VAL A 796 -1.31 24.40 -40.33
C VAL A 796 -0.76 24.94 -38.99
N GLN A 797 -1.61 25.53 -38.16
CA GLN A 797 -1.20 26.09 -36.85
C GLN A 797 -1.27 25.07 -35.72
N PHE A 798 -2.25 24.17 -35.72
CA PHE A 798 -2.56 23.23 -34.66
C PHE A 798 -2.18 21.79 -34.99
N GLY A 799 -1.62 21.52 -36.20
CA GLY A 799 -1.19 20.20 -36.64
C GLY A 799 -2.34 19.18 -36.68
N ALA A 800 -2.11 18.00 -36.11
CA ALA A 800 -3.10 16.92 -36.03
C ALA A 800 -4.08 17.07 -34.86
N ARG A 801 -4.00 18.11 -34.01
CA ARG A 801 -4.85 18.26 -32.79
C ARG A 801 -6.34 18.35 -33.14
N PRO A 802 -6.80 19.03 -34.22
CA PRO A 802 -8.20 19.06 -34.59
C PRO A 802 -8.71 17.74 -35.17
N LEU A 803 -7.82 16.81 -35.58
CA LEU A 803 -8.18 15.56 -36.24
C LEU A 803 -9.14 14.70 -35.41
N LYS A 804 -8.91 14.64 -34.11
CA LYS A 804 -9.77 13.87 -33.22
C LYS A 804 -11.21 14.41 -33.17
N ARG A 805 -11.36 15.75 -33.24
CA ARG A 805 -12.69 16.38 -33.36
C ARG A 805 -13.30 16.12 -34.73
N ALA A 806 -12.49 16.12 -35.77
CA ALA A 806 -12.99 15.84 -37.11
C ALA A 806 -13.49 14.38 -37.20
N ILE A 807 -12.77 13.42 -36.64
CA ILE A 807 -13.23 12.03 -36.55
C ILE A 807 -14.54 11.95 -35.77
N GLN A 808 -14.63 12.61 -34.64
CA GLN A 808 -15.84 12.63 -33.81
C GLN A 808 -17.03 13.21 -34.60
N ASN A 809 -16.91 14.43 -35.09
CA ASN A 809 -18.02 15.17 -35.73
C ASN A 809 -18.43 14.57 -37.07
N TYR A 810 -17.49 14.02 -37.86
CA TYR A 810 -17.79 13.55 -39.20
C TYR A 810 -17.99 12.03 -39.30
N LEU A 811 -17.40 11.23 -38.36
CA LEU A 811 -17.52 9.78 -38.39
C LEU A 811 -18.34 9.25 -37.21
N GLU A 812 -17.93 9.54 -35.95
CA GLU A 812 -18.56 8.95 -34.75
C GLU A 812 -20.04 9.39 -34.65
N ASP A 813 -20.35 10.67 -34.88
CA ASP A 813 -21.74 11.19 -34.84
C ASP A 813 -22.62 10.51 -35.88
N GLY A 814 -22.17 10.40 -37.16
CA GLY A 814 -22.92 9.75 -38.21
C GLY A 814 -23.11 8.23 -38.02
N ILE A 815 -22.10 7.56 -37.50
CA ILE A 815 -22.20 6.13 -37.15
C ILE A 815 -23.19 5.94 -35.97
N SER A 816 -23.12 6.82 -34.99
CA SER A 816 -24.04 6.80 -33.85
C SER A 816 -25.49 6.96 -34.26
N ASP A 817 -25.77 7.89 -35.21
CA ASP A 817 -27.12 8.10 -35.72
C ASP A 817 -27.68 6.85 -36.37
N ILE A 818 -26.89 6.13 -37.18
CA ILE A 818 -27.31 4.87 -37.83
C ILE A 818 -27.62 3.79 -36.82
N ILE A 819 -26.75 3.63 -35.83
CA ILE A 819 -26.92 2.62 -34.81
C ILE A 819 -28.16 2.90 -33.94
N VAL A 820 -28.35 4.16 -33.55
CA VAL A 820 -29.49 4.57 -32.68
C VAL A 820 -30.82 4.50 -33.45
N ASN A 821 -30.84 4.86 -34.74
CA ASN A 821 -32.05 4.78 -35.56
C ASN A 821 -32.42 3.34 -35.93
N GLY A 822 -31.54 2.39 -35.74
CA GLY A 822 -31.77 0.98 -36.06
C GLY A 822 -31.75 0.65 -37.55
N ASP A 823 -31.10 1.50 -38.38
CA ASP A 823 -31.00 1.33 -39.83
C ASP A 823 -30.15 0.13 -40.22
N LYS A 824 -29.33 -0.37 -39.31
CA LYS A 824 -28.46 -1.55 -39.45
C LYS A 824 -28.61 -2.49 -38.25
N GLN A 825 -28.41 -3.78 -38.49
CA GLN A 825 -28.41 -4.80 -37.40
C GLN A 825 -26.99 -5.17 -36.99
N PRO A 826 -26.78 -5.66 -35.76
CA PRO A 826 -25.48 -6.20 -35.35
C PRO A 826 -25.02 -7.32 -36.29
N GLY A 827 -23.82 -7.18 -36.85
CA GLY A 827 -23.24 -8.03 -37.90
C GLY A 827 -23.16 -7.37 -39.26
N ASP A 828 -23.81 -6.22 -39.44
CA ASP A 828 -23.77 -5.50 -40.71
C ASP A 828 -22.51 -4.62 -40.83
N THR A 829 -22.12 -4.35 -42.10
CA THR A 829 -21.03 -3.41 -42.40
C THR A 829 -21.61 -2.05 -42.75
N ILE A 830 -21.10 -1.00 -42.13
CA ILE A 830 -21.43 0.40 -42.43
C ILE A 830 -20.41 0.91 -43.43
N HIS A 831 -20.87 1.12 -44.70
CA HIS A 831 -20.04 1.72 -45.75
C HIS A 831 -20.11 3.23 -45.66
N ILE A 832 -18.94 3.89 -45.60
CA ILE A 832 -18.85 5.36 -45.52
C ILE A 832 -18.13 5.85 -46.80
N THR A 833 -18.84 6.62 -47.58
CA THR A 833 -18.36 7.20 -48.84
C THR A 833 -18.50 8.73 -48.84
N LEU A 834 -17.79 9.42 -49.71
CA LEU A 834 -17.89 10.85 -49.90
C LEU A 834 -18.94 11.17 -51.01
N ASN A 835 -19.94 11.98 -50.73
CA ASN A 835 -20.93 12.46 -51.66
C ASN A 835 -21.03 13.99 -51.56
N GLU A 836 -20.71 14.70 -52.64
CA GLU A 836 -20.82 16.18 -52.75
C GLU A 836 -20.39 16.96 -51.51
N ASP A 837 -19.19 16.74 -50.99
CA ASP A 837 -18.61 17.40 -49.80
C ASP A 837 -19.26 17.00 -48.44
N ARG A 838 -20.00 15.86 -48.41
CA ARG A 838 -20.54 15.26 -47.16
C ARG A 838 -20.29 13.77 -47.15
N LEU A 839 -20.13 13.22 -45.96
CA LEU A 839 -20.03 11.76 -45.78
C LEU A 839 -21.43 11.14 -45.88
N ALA A 840 -21.55 10.15 -46.73
CA ALA A 840 -22.74 9.32 -46.89
C ALA A 840 -22.46 7.98 -46.17
N PHE A 841 -23.38 7.58 -45.37
CA PHE A 841 -23.35 6.34 -44.59
C PHE A 841 -24.39 5.39 -45.17
N CYS A 842 -23.97 4.20 -45.63
CA CYS A 842 -24.80 3.22 -46.31
C CYS A 842 -24.79 1.85 -45.64
#